data_468c3d547ec8749c5bb97267ef91fcd1
#
_entry.id   468c3d547ec8749c5bb97267ef91fcd1
#
_cell.length_a   1.000
_cell.length_b   1.000
_cell.length_c   1.000
_cell.angle_alpha   90.00
_cell.angle_beta   90.00
_cell.angle_gamma   90.00
#
_symmetry.space_group_name_H-M   'P 1'
#
loop_
_entity.id
_entity.type
_entity.pdbx_description
1 polymer ?
#
loop_
_entity_poly.entity_id
_entity_poly.type
_entity_poly.pdbx_seq_one_letter_code
_entity_poly.pdbx_strand_id
1 'polypeptide(L)'
;MLSGKWVRTDSTFQVIIDKDDVLVNPSWIKSAASRSSWSKTKLSEVFLRLEGTGLPLDEFSSRLREAAASKIITHLKPNNRSYEVNLDHEGIHNLFGLFLPTETTFNMGPANDLDKIAQWKEDILQETALAEILGLKRTQPLKPIPAINFNPLNSEQIIALEKACTSGLTVVEGPPGTGKSQTIVSMVCSILVEGGAVLFASRNHKALDAVQDRLSTLTKEEVPFSIRTIDPDKEIDQDFSRTLNQLCSQPSKGAKQVYPEQITKLRELAHSRTKALNDIERLEALHLELAVLIERLFAHSEKTKDLIGMSESDLAKLDMDDLIKRLESSEWFEKESVSRPSDKEPISFWYRLLRFLLKGKKEIKESKAVKISDDADASIRQLSIRLEELRDEIASLEEPNDPVRLTEEITEITKRIITPTLARRTNLTVDQRKKLGEKAANFEFQGKQPDKKLASEVINHRPLWIASILGTPKRVPLIPNLFDLVIFDEASQCDIASALPLFARAKRAVVVGDDHQLSYIPQLGLEHDRNLMIAQSLDPGSMGRFSQSRKSLFGMATLVPDGQNIQLRKQYRSASDIVDYISGEYYGGRLNVAVDPNDIKSPKKWKPGIAWSHVPAPHTPQPENINPNEVRAIIEHLEELLLKEKYEGTVGVITPFRSQARQIGEEIKSHFESDLIESAALQSSTVDSFQGQERDVILFSPCLGQASTSSALTFVQRDWRRLNVAISRARAVAHVFGDLDFVRKGSVQSLNKLASWALEKRKTPNDYVFDSHWERLMYVFLQKKGLDPKPQYEIAGRRLDFALFGKNGIKLDLEIDGRYWHTDIDGNRKRSDLWRDHQLKSLGWRVRRFWVDELSKDMEGCLDIIKKDLE
;
A
#
# COMPACT_ATOMS: atom_id res chain seq x y z
N MET A 1 26.62 -25.10 1.90
CA MET A 1 26.77 -24.19 3.06
C MET A 1 25.93 -24.78 4.17
N LEU A 2 26.46 -24.84 5.35
CA LEU A 2 25.73 -25.26 6.55
C LEU A 2 25.25 -24.02 7.27
N SER A 3 24.01 -23.99 7.69
CA SER A 3 23.52 -22.93 8.57
C SER A 3 24.12 -23.13 9.97
N GLY A 4 24.38 -22.05 10.71
CA GLY A 4 24.94 -22.13 12.02
C GLY A 4 24.64 -20.90 12.86
N LYS A 5 24.61 -21.11 14.19
CA LYS A 5 24.43 -20.03 15.15
C LYS A 5 25.73 -19.80 15.93
N TRP A 6 26.11 -18.54 16.11
CA TRP A 6 27.14 -18.14 17.01
C TRP A 6 26.56 -18.03 18.41
N VAL A 7 27.15 -18.72 19.34
CA VAL A 7 26.79 -18.61 20.77
C VAL A 7 28.02 -18.09 21.50
N ARG A 8 27.88 -16.94 22.16
CA ARG A 8 28.92 -16.37 23.01
C ARG A 8 28.88 -17.06 24.36
N THR A 9 29.98 -17.65 24.75
CA THR A 9 30.24 -18.11 26.14
C THR A 9 31.17 -17.08 26.78
N ASP A 10 31.30 -17.07 28.11
CA ASP A 10 31.99 -16.05 28.90
C ASP A 10 33.42 -15.70 28.43
N SER A 11 34.07 -16.56 27.71
CA SER A 11 35.43 -16.32 27.18
C SER A 11 35.70 -16.78 25.75
N THR A 12 34.71 -17.43 25.09
CA THR A 12 34.88 -18.01 23.76
C THR A 12 33.61 -17.91 22.93
N PHE A 13 33.75 -18.05 21.59
CA PHE A 13 32.62 -18.18 20.70
C PHE A 13 32.48 -19.64 20.27
N GLN A 14 31.30 -20.21 20.42
CA GLN A 14 30.94 -21.50 19.86
C GLN A 14 30.09 -21.30 18.60
N VAL A 15 30.42 -22.06 17.55
CA VAL A 15 29.59 -22.16 16.35
C VAL A 15 28.82 -23.47 16.43
N ILE A 16 27.52 -23.37 16.59
CA ILE A 16 26.61 -24.52 16.52
C ILE A 16 26.15 -24.63 15.05
N ILE A 17 26.55 -25.71 14.41
CA ILE A 17 26.25 -25.97 13.01
C ILE A 17 24.97 -26.82 12.92
N ASP A 18 24.03 -26.38 12.13
CA ASP A 18 22.85 -27.17 11.80
C ASP A 18 23.21 -28.19 10.74
N LYS A 19 23.23 -29.46 11.11
CA LYS A 19 23.56 -30.59 10.23
C LYS A 19 22.36 -31.04 9.39
N ASP A 20 21.18 -30.61 9.76
CA ASP A 20 19.92 -30.99 9.13
C ASP A 20 19.51 -30.02 8.02
N ASP A 21 20.27 -28.92 7.83
CA ASP A 21 20.02 -27.89 6.83
C ASP A 21 21.27 -27.55 6.01
N VAL A 22 21.64 -28.45 5.09
CA VAL A 22 22.75 -28.24 4.16
C VAL A 22 22.26 -27.56 2.90
N LEU A 23 22.61 -26.30 2.72
CA LEU A 23 22.29 -25.52 1.51
C LEU A 23 23.42 -25.61 0.48
N VAL A 24 23.08 -25.95 -0.75
CA VAL A 24 24.01 -25.89 -1.87
C VAL A 24 23.98 -24.50 -2.46
N ASN A 25 25.17 -23.93 -2.70
CA ASN A 25 25.28 -22.62 -3.33
C ASN A 25 24.69 -22.65 -4.76
N PRO A 26 23.63 -21.88 -5.07
CA PRO A 26 23.01 -21.85 -6.39
C PRO A 26 23.99 -21.46 -7.51
N SER A 27 25.00 -20.61 -7.21
CA SER A 27 26.06 -20.25 -8.14
C SER A 27 26.95 -21.43 -8.48
N TRP A 28 27.18 -22.33 -7.52
CA TRP A 28 27.90 -23.58 -7.79
C TRP A 28 27.12 -24.50 -8.74
N ILE A 29 25.79 -24.67 -8.51
CA ILE A 29 24.94 -25.47 -9.40
C ILE A 29 25.00 -24.93 -10.83
N LYS A 30 24.91 -23.61 -11.00
CA LYS A 30 25.00 -22.94 -12.28
C LYS A 30 26.37 -23.15 -12.97
N SER A 31 27.44 -22.98 -12.19
CA SER A 31 28.83 -23.20 -12.69
C SER A 31 29.11 -24.67 -12.99
N ALA A 32 28.64 -25.59 -12.17
CA ALA A 32 28.80 -27.01 -12.37
C ALA A 32 28.03 -27.49 -13.60
N ALA A 33 26.84 -27.00 -13.86
CA ALA A 33 26.06 -27.29 -15.05
C ALA A 33 26.72 -26.76 -16.34
N SER A 34 27.37 -25.59 -16.27
CA SER A 34 28.05 -24.98 -17.42
C SER A 34 29.37 -25.68 -17.79
N ARG A 35 30.04 -26.35 -16.84
CA ARG A 35 31.34 -26.98 -16.99
C ARG A 35 31.28 -28.53 -17.12
N SER A 36 30.14 -29.13 -16.95
CA SER A 36 29.95 -30.58 -16.97
C SER A 36 28.79 -30.96 -17.87
N SER A 37 28.74 -32.25 -18.23
CA SER A 37 27.62 -32.85 -18.97
C SER A 37 26.30 -32.92 -18.15
N TRP A 38 26.25 -32.33 -16.98
CA TRP A 38 25.07 -32.30 -16.10
C TRP A 38 24.12 -31.18 -16.48
N SER A 39 22.87 -31.54 -16.70
CA SER A 39 21.86 -30.50 -16.88
C SER A 39 21.62 -29.75 -15.56
N LYS A 40 21.39 -28.45 -15.66
CA LYS A 40 21.04 -27.59 -14.50
C LYS A 40 19.82 -28.13 -13.77
N THR A 41 18.80 -28.60 -14.52
CA THR A 41 17.59 -29.20 -13.98
C THR A 41 17.91 -30.43 -13.13
N LYS A 42 18.74 -31.34 -13.66
CA LYS A 42 19.12 -32.54 -12.95
C LYS A 42 19.91 -32.29 -11.66
N LEU A 43 20.78 -31.27 -11.65
CA LEU A 43 21.51 -30.85 -10.45
C LEU A 43 20.56 -30.20 -9.44
N SER A 44 19.60 -29.42 -9.90
CA SER A 44 18.60 -28.81 -9.03
C SER A 44 17.68 -29.86 -8.39
N GLU A 45 17.23 -30.84 -9.16
CA GLU A 45 16.43 -31.98 -8.65
C GLU A 45 17.16 -32.80 -7.59
N VAL A 46 18.46 -32.98 -7.75
CA VAL A 46 19.26 -33.78 -6.83
C VAL A 46 19.60 -33.04 -5.54
N PHE A 47 19.84 -31.72 -5.60
CA PHE A 47 20.40 -30.96 -4.49
C PHE A 47 19.49 -29.87 -3.90
N LEU A 48 18.41 -29.50 -4.60
CA LEU A 48 17.46 -28.52 -4.07
C LEU A 48 16.13 -29.22 -3.78
N ARG A 49 15.66 -29.11 -2.57
CA ARG A 49 14.25 -29.37 -2.29
C ARG A 49 13.43 -28.20 -2.85
N LEU A 50 12.20 -28.48 -3.30
CA LEU A 50 11.31 -27.57 -4.01
C LEU A 50 11.03 -26.24 -3.30
N GLU A 51 11.43 -26.05 -2.04
CA GLU A 51 11.11 -24.89 -1.21
C GLU A 51 12.33 -24.21 -0.55
N GLY A 52 13.55 -24.45 -1.04
CA GLY A 52 14.74 -23.78 -0.49
C GLY A 52 15.18 -24.28 0.89
N THR A 53 14.63 -25.39 1.38
CA THR A 53 15.14 -26.08 2.57
C THR A 53 16.34 -26.93 2.21
N GLY A 54 17.40 -26.93 3.04
CA GLY A 54 18.58 -27.75 2.85
C GLY A 54 18.30 -29.24 3.08
N LEU A 55 19.27 -30.08 2.75
CA LEU A 55 19.25 -31.52 2.97
C LEU A 55 20.01 -31.84 4.27
N PRO A 56 19.63 -32.87 5.02
CA PRO A 56 20.50 -33.43 6.06
C PRO A 56 21.88 -33.80 5.49
N LEU A 57 22.94 -33.57 6.26
CA LEU A 57 24.31 -33.74 5.79
C LEU A 57 24.58 -35.17 5.24
N ASP A 58 24.01 -36.19 5.86
CA ASP A 58 24.18 -37.58 5.44
C ASP A 58 23.43 -37.85 4.16
N GLU A 59 22.24 -37.33 3.97
CA GLU A 59 21.45 -37.39 2.74
C GLU A 59 22.14 -36.61 1.62
N PHE A 60 22.63 -35.40 1.90
CA PHE A 60 23.42 -34.63 0.97
C PHE A 60 24.67 -35.39 0.50
N SER A 61 25.40 -35.99 1.42
CA SER A 61 26.59 -36.76 1.12
C SER A 61 26.31 -38.03 0.28
N SER A 62 25.16 -38.68 0.54
CA SER A 62 24.68 -39.82 -0.23
C SER A 62 24.29 -39.42 -1.65
N ARG A 63 23.49 -38.40 -1.82
CA ARG A 63 23.09 -37.87 -3.13
C ARG A 63 24.29 -37.37 -3.94
N LEU A 64 25.28 -36.76 -3.28
CA LEU A 64 26.50 -36.30 -3.92
C LEU A 64 27.33 -37.48 -4.41
N ARG A 65 27.43 -38.59 -3.67
CA ARG A 65 28.08 -39.82 -4.09
C ARG A 65 27.43 -40.45 -5.34
N GLU A 66 26.10 -40.50 -5.36
CA GLU A 66 25.36 -41.03 -6.50
C GLU A 66 25.52 -40.15 -7.76
N ALA A 67 25.37 -38.84 -7.58
CA ALA A 67 25.33 -37.92 -8.73
C ALA A 67 26.72 -37.59 -9.29
N ALA A 68 27.79 -37.67 -8.47
CA ALA A 68 29.09 -37.07 -8.77
C ALA A 68 30.28 -37.96 -8.39
N ALA A 69 30.11 -39.28 -8.32
CA ALA A 69 31.17 -40.21 -7.90
C ALA A 69 32.51 -39.97 -8.62
N SER A 70 32.49 -39.70 -9.91
CA SER A 70 33.69 -39.43 -10.72
C SER A 70 34.38 -38.09 -10.43
N LYS A 71 33.75 -37.21 -9.70
CA LYS A 71 34.25 -35.87 -9.36
C LYS A 71 34.75 -35.79 -7.89
N ILE A 72 34.55 -36.82 -7.11
CA ILE A 72 34.98 -36.88 -5.70
C ILE A 72 36.46 -37.20 -5.66
N ILE A 73 37.27 -36.25 -5.21
CA ILE A 73 38.73 -36.40 -5.11
C ILE A 73 39.09 -37.11 -3.80
N THR A 74 38.41 -36.73 -2.69
CA THR A 74 38.64 -37.39 -1.42
C THR A 74 37.37 -38.08 -0.92
N HIS A 75 37.55 -39.21 -0.20
CA HIS A 75 36.42 -40.01 0.25
C HIS A 75 35.52 -39.18 1.21
N LEU A 76 34.25 -38.98 0.86
CA LEU A 76 33.31 -38.23 1.63
C LEU A 76 32.95 -38.99 2.92
N LYS A 77 33.47 -38.55 4.04
CA LYS A 77 33.18 -39.06 5.40
C LYS A 77 32.69 -37.92 6.28
N PRO A 78 31.38 -37.70 6.39
CA PRO A 78 30.82 -36.54 7.10
C PRO A 78 31.30 -36.36 8.54
N ASN A 79 31.70 -37.45 9.20
CA ASN A 79 32.17 -37.46 10.58
C ASN A 79 33.69 -37.44 10.74
N ASN A 80 34.47 -37.38 9.65
CA ASN A 80 35.92 -37.37 9.66
C ASN A 80 36.44 -35.98 9.32
N ARG A 81 37.25 -35.39 10.19
CA ARG A 81 37.88 -34.07 9.95
C ARG A 81 39.15 -34.26 9.18
N SER A 82 39.25 -33.66 7.98
CA SER A 82 40.52 -33.54 7.29
C SER A 82 41.08 -32.14 7.51
N TYR A 83 42.35 -32.04 7.90
CA TYR A 83 43.03 -30.78 8.17
C TYR A 83 43.95 -30.37 7.02
N GLU A 84 44.21 -31.25 6.07
CA GLU A 84 45.05 -30.95 4.92
C GLU A 84 44.22 -30.83 3.66
N VAL A 85 44.36 -29.68 3.02
CA VAL A 85 43.70 -29.35 1.76
C VAL A 85 44.74 -29.26 0.67
N ASN A 86 44.75 -30.19 -0.25
CA ASN A 86 45.40 -29.99 -1.51
C ASN A 86 44.38 -29.47 -2.52
N LEU A 87 44.43 -28.18 -2.80
CA LEU A 87 43.55 -27.48 -3.75
C LEU A 87 44.03 -27.55 -5.21
N ASP A 88 45.14 -28.29 -5.51
CA ASP A 88 45.74 -28.35 -6.82
C ASP A 88 44.90 -29.18 -7.82
N HIS A 89 43.88 -29.87 -7.34
CA HIS A 89 42.99 -30.68 -8.18
C HIS A 89 41.55 -30.16 -8.15
N GLU A 90 41.02 -29.86 -9.30
CA GLU A 90 39.59 -29.54 -9.46
C GLU A 90 38.72 -30.77 -9.17
N GLY A 91 37.83 -30.63 -8.17
CA GLY A 91 36.89 -31.69 -7.80
C GLY A 91 36.18 -31.43 -6.47
N ILE A 92 35.55 -32.48 -5.97
CA ILE A 92 34.84 -32.45 -4.69
C ILE A 92 35.75 -33.02 -3.62
N HIS A 93 36.06 -32.21 -2.60
CA HIS A 93 36.93 -32.55 -1.48
C HIS A 93 36.15 -32.68 -0.21
N ASN A 94 36.47 -33.65 0.63
CA ASN A 94 35.92 -33.82 1.96
C ASN A 94 36.57 -32.82 2.95
N LEU A 95 36.10 -31.60 2.90
CA LEU A 95 36.64 -30.49 3.65
C LEU A 95 35.54 -29.87 4.53
N PHE A 96 35.97 -29.53 5.73
CA PHE A 96 35.20 -28.65 6.61
C PHE A 96 36.06 -27.43 6.98
N GLY A 97 35.55 -26.24 6.66
CA GLY A 97 36.26 -25.01 7.00
C GLY A 97 35.28 -23.86 7.22
N LEU A 98 35.66 -22.95 8.11
CA LEU A 98 34.98 -21.68 8.25
C LEU A 98 35.63 -20.72 7.27
N PHE A 99 34.87 -20.34 6.26
CA PHE A 99 35.29 -19.36 5.29
C PHE A 99 34.74 -18.00 5.71
N LEU A 100 35.63 -17.06 6.03
CA LEU A 100 35.29 -15.65 6.03
C LEU A 100 35.48 -15.18 4.59
N PRO A 101 34.42 -14.86 3.87
CA PRO A 101 34.58 -14.34 2.52
C PRO A 101 35.28 -12.98 2.63
N THR A 102 36.46 -12.87 2.05
CA THR A 102 37.19 -11.60 1.93
C THR A 102 36.49 -10.62 0.99
N GLU A 103 35.65 -11.14 0.11
CA GLU A 103 34.75 -10.38 -0.73
C GLU A 103 33.39 -11.05 -0.80
N THR A 104 32.40 -10.50 -0.12
CA THR A 104 30.99 -10.85 -0.32
C THR A 104 30.51 -10.14 -1.59
N THR A 105 30.68 -10.76 -2.74
CA THR A 105 30.18 -10.21 -4.01
C THR A 105 28.63 -10.11 -4.05
N PHE A 106 27.93 -10.58 -3.03
CA PHE A 106 26.48 -10.76 -3.07
C PHE A 106 25.65 -9.49 -2.91
N ASN A 107 26.17 -8.39 -2.36
CA ASN A 107 25.42 -7.14 -2.20
C ASN A 107 26.26 -5.87 -2.38
N MET A 108 27.42 -5.95 -3.05
CA MET A 108 28.27 -4.78 -3.30
C MET A 108 27.67 -3.77 -4.29
N GLY A 109 26.65 -4.18 -5.09
CA GLY A 109 26.08 -3.29 -6.10
C GLY A 109 25.52 -1.99 -5.52
N PRO A 110 24.58 -2.02 -4.56
CA PRO A 110 24.07 -0.82 -3.92
C PRO A 110 25.13 -0.02 -3.17
N ALA A 111 26.07 -0.68 -2.46
CA ALA A 111 27.15 -0.02 -1.74
C ALA A 111 28.10 0.73 -2.68
N ASN A 112 28.53 0.07 -3.78
CA ASN A 112 29.39 0.70 -4.80
C ASN A 112 28.72 1.92 -5.46
N ASP A 113 27.42 1.86 -5.65
CA ASP A 113 26.67 3.00 -6.19
C ASP A 113 26.57 4.13 -5.16
N LEU A 114 26.35 3.81 -3.89
CA LEU A 114 26.32 4.79 -2.80
C LEU A 114 27.68 5.49 -2.65
N ASP A 115 28.80 4.76 -2.73
CA ASP A 115 30.15 5.33 -2.70
C ASP A 115 30.37 6.32 -3.86
N LYS A 116 29.86 6.02 -5.04
CA LYS A 116 29.93 6.93 -6.19
C LYS A 116 29.01 8.14 -6.00
N ILE A 117 27.78 7.94 -5.49
CA ILE A 117 26.83 9.02 -5.22
C ILE A 117 27.36 9.96 -4.15
N ALA A 118 28.06 9.44 -3.14
CA ALA A 118 28.69 10.25 -2.10
C ALA A 118 29.76 11.22 -2.65
N GLN A 119 30.30 10.93 -3.83
CA GLN A 119 31.26 11.81 -4.54
C GLN A 119 30.58 12.82 -5.47
N TRP A 120 29.24 12.75 -5.64
CA TRP A 120 28.52 13.71 -6.47
C TRP A 120 28.47 15.09 -5.81
N LYS A 121 28.55 16.11 -6.62
CA LYS A 121 28.33 17.49 -6.17
C LYS A 121 26.87 17.68 -5.77
N GLU A 122 26.63 18.62 -4.89
CA GLU A 122 25.28 18.91 -4.37
C GLU A 122 24.30 19.32 -5.48
N ASP A 123 24.75 20.08 -6.48
CA ASP A 123 23.95 20.47 -7.64
C ASP A 123 23.37 19.26 -8.41
N ILE A 124 24.17 18.19 -8.54
CA ILE A 124 23.72 16.94 -9.15
C ILE A 124 22.66 16.25 -8.28
N LEU A 125 22.88 16.20 -6.97
CA LEU A 125 21.92 15.60 -6.03
C LEU A 125 20.60 16.36 -6.01
N GLN A 126 20.64 17.70 -6.05
CA GLN A 126 19.47 18.58 -6.07
C GLN A 126 18.58 18.37 -7.31
N GLU A 127 19.12 17.89 -8.41
CA GLU A 127 18.34 17.57 -9.60
C GLU A 127 17.61 16.21 -9.54
N THR A 128 18.03 15.30 -8.64
CA THR A 128 17.47 13.94 -8.53
C THR A 128 16.36 13.85 -7.48
N ALA A 129 15.68 12.71 -7.43
CA ALA A 129 14.69 12.42 -6.38
C ALA A 129 15.34 12.28 -4.99
N LEU A 130 16.66 12.14 -4.88
CA LEU A 130 17.38 12.18 -3.61
C LEU A 130 17.25 13.54 -2.91
N ALA A 131 17.04 14.63 -3.65
CA ALA A 131 16.88 15.95 -3.06
C ALA A 131 15.79 15.97 -1.98
N GLU A 132 14.65 15.36 -2.27
CA GLU A 132 13.51 15.28 -1.33
C GLU A 132 13.88 14.45 -0.09
N ILE A 133 14.53 13.30 -0.32
CA ILE A 133 14.95 12.38 0.76
C ILE A 133 15.96 13.04 1.70
N LEU A 134 16.92 13.77 1.13
CA LEU A 134 17.99 14.44 1.88
C LEU A 134 17.59 15.82 2.42
N GLY A 135 16.41 16.34 2.02
CA GLY A 135 15.96 17.68 2.41
C GLY A 135 16.73 18.81 1.70
N LEU A 136 17.26 18.54 0.51
CA LEU A 136 18.00 19.52 -0.29
C LEU A 136 17.01 20.35 -1.13
N LYS A 137 17.25 21.66 -1.21
CA LYS A 137 16.44 22.53 -2.05
C LYS A 137 16.82 22.34 -3.51
N ARG A 138 15.84 22.06 -4.36
CA ARG A 138 16.08 21.92 -5.81
C ARG A 138 16.53 23.24 -6.43
N THR A 139 17.45 23.16 -7.40
CA THR A 139 17.92 24.31 -8.17
C THR A 139 16.82 24.87 -9.10
N GLN A 140 15.99 23.99 -9.65
CA GLN A 140 14.86 24.34 -10.49
C GLN A 140 13.61 23.55 -10.09
N PRO A 141 12.42 24.16 -10.16
CA PRO A 141 11.17 23.47 -9.90
C PRO A 141 10.93 22.36 -10.94
N LEU A 142 10.36 21.25 -10.51
CA LEU A 142 9.99 20.18 -11.41
C LEU A 142 8.87 20.61 -12.34
N LYS A 143 9.07 20.40 -13.65
CA LYS A 143 8.02 20.65 -14.64
C LYS A 143 6.85 19.67 -14.38
N PRO A 144 5.62 20.17 -14.16
CA PRO A 144 4.45 19.31 -14.01
C PRO A 144 4.26 18.42 -15.24
N ILE A 145 3.87 17.17 -15.00
CA ILE A 145 3.52 16.21 -16.04
C ILE A 145 1.99 16.07 -16.01
N PRO A 146 1.29 16.08 -17.16
CA PRO A 146 -0.15 15.84 -17.20
C PRO A 146 -0.48 14.47 -16.61
N ALA A 147 -1.39 14.44 -15.66
CA ALA A 147 -1.82 13.22 -15.00
C ALA A 147 -2.84 12.49 -15.87
N ILE A 148 -2.40 11.47 -16.60
CA ILE A 148 -3.18 10.72 -17.57
C ILE A 148 -3.47 9.33 -17.04
N ASN A 149 -4.72 9.01 -16.80
CA ASN A 149 -5.12 7.69 -16.34
C ASN A 149 -5.44 6.74 -17.49
N PHE A 150 -5.14 5.46 -17.29
CA PHE A 150 -5.44 4.37 -18.24
C PHE A 150 -6.72 3.62 -17.89
N ASN A 151 -7.02 3.50 -16.61
CA ASN A 151 -8.25 2.90 -16.09
C ASN A 151 -9.06 3.96 -15.33
N PRO A 152 -10.37 3.76 -15.14
CA PRO A 152 -11.14 4.56 -14.20
C PRO A 152 -10.49 4.54 -12.82
N LEU A 153 -10.36 5.69 -12.21
CA LEU A 153 -9.76 5.88 -10.89
C LEU A 153 -10.75 6.59 -9.98
N ASN A 154 -10.76 6.24 -8.71
CA ASN A 154 -11.49 7.01 -7.70
C ASN A 154 -10.74 8.29 -7.31
N SER A 155 -11.38 9.16 -6.53
CA SER A 155 -10.82 10.45 -6.12
C SER A 155 -9.44 10.35 -5.44
N GLU A 156 -9.25 9.40 -4.52
CA GLU A 156 -7.98 9.21 -3.82
C GLU A 156 -6.86 8.74 -4.76
N GLN A 157 -7.19 7.84 -5.69
CA GLN A 157 -6.26 7.36 -6.72
C GLN A 157 -5.92 8.48 -7.73
N ILE A 158 -6.89 9.34 -8.07
CA ILE A 158 -6.65 10.52 -8.92
C ILE A 158 -5.70 11.49 -8.22
N ILE A 159 -5.92 11.78 -6.94
CA ILE A 159 -5.02 12.64 -6.15
C ILE A 159 -3.61 12.04 -6.10
N ALA A 160 -3.49 10.73 -5.87
CA ALA A 160 -2.19 10.04 -5.88
C ALA A 160 -1.47 10.17 -7.24
N LEU A 161 -2.21 10.02 -8.34
CA LEU A 161 -1.71 10.21 -9.70
C LEU A 161 -1.26 11.65 -9.96
N GLU A 162 -2.06 12.64 -9.58
CA GLU A 162 -1.74 14.06 -9.73
C GLU A 162 -0.47 14.43 -8.95
N LYS A 163 -0.36 13.97 -7.70
CA LYS A 163 0.83 14.24 -6.88
C LYS A 163 2.08 13.54 -7.43
N ALA A 164 1.97 12.31 -7.94
CA ALA A 164 3.09 11.62 -8.60
C ALA A 164 3.61 12.37 -9.84
N CYS A 165 2.72 13.07 -10.55
CA CYS A 165 3.05 13.86 -11.74
C CYS A 165 3.58 15.26 -11.43
N THR A 166 3.32 15.80 -10.24
CA THR A 166 3.66 17.19 -9.89
C THR A 166 4.74 17.33 -8.83
N SER A 167 4.86 16.36 -7.91
CA SER A 167 5.76 16.42 -6.76
C SER A 167 7.06 15.65 -6.98
N GLY A 168 8.09 15.95 -6.20
CA GLY A 168 9.38 15.24 -6.23
C GLY A 168 9.31 13.89 -5.51
N LEU A 169 8.53 13.80 -4.43
CA LEU A 169 8.27 12.58 -3.70
C LEU A 169 6.78 12.46 -3.40
N THR A 170 6.21 11.34 -3.77
CA THR A 170 4.83 10.95 -3.43
C THR A 170 4.86 9.62 -2.68
N VAL A 171 4.22 9.57 -1.54
CA VAL A 171 4.08 8.35 -0.72
C VAL A 171 2.64 7.91 -0.75
N VAL A 172 2.38 6.68 -1.17
CA VAL A 172 1.04 6.13 -1.29
C VAL A 172 0.88 4.98 -0.30
N GLU A 173 0.10 5.21 0.74
CA GLU A 173 -0.34 4.15 1.64
C GLU A 173 -1.51 3.42 0.98
N GLY A 174 -1.28 2.17 0.63
CA GLY A 174 -2.29 1.37 -0.07
C GLY A 174 -2.55 0.05 0.62
N PRO A 175 -3.57 -0.04 1.46
CA PRO A 175 -4.06 -1.29 2.04
C PRO A 175 -4.39 -2.36 0.98
N PRO A 176 -4.55 -3.64 1.39
CA PRO A 176 -4.93 -4.69 0.46
C PRO A 176 -6.22 -4.36 -0.29
N GLY A 177 -6.25 -4.59 -1.60
CA GLY A 177 -7.46 -4.42 -2.41
C GLY A 177 -7.85 -2.99 -2.76
N THR A 178 -7.06 -1.96 -2.42
CA THR A 178 -7.36 -0.54 -2.70
C THR A 178 -6.96 -0.06 -4.09
N GLY A 179 -6.56 -0.96 -4.99
CA GLY A 179 -6.27 -0.60 -6.37
C GLY A 179 -4.89 0.03 -6.60
N LYS A 180 -3.91 -0.18 -5.70
CA LYS A 180 -2.51 0.29 -5.88
C LYS A 180 -1.98 0.09 -7.29
N SER A 181 -2.09 -1.13 -7.81
CA SER A 181 -1.52 -1.46 -9.12
C SER A 181 -2.22 -0.74 -10.28
N GLN A 182 -3.53 -0.43 -10.18
CA GLN A 182 -4.23 0.38 -11.19
C GLN A 182 -3.73 1.83 -11.19
N THR A 183 -3.49 2.38 -10.00
CA THR A 183 -2.91 3.70 -9.83
C THR A 183 -1.49 3.75 -10.40
N ILE A 184 -0.66 2.73 -10.11
CA ILE A 184 0.69 2.59 -10.66
C ILE A 184 0.68 2.53 -12.19
N VAL A 185 -0.22 1.73 -12.79
CA VAL A 185 -0.35 1.66 -14.26
C VAL A 185 -0.65 3.03 -14.87
N SER A 186 -1.53 3.81 -14.23
CA SER A 186 -1.85 5.17 -14.68
C SER A 186 -0.68 6.15 -14.49
N MET A 187 0.09 6.03 -13.41
CA MET A 187 1.32 6.82 -13.21
C MET A 187 2.34 6.53 -14.33
N VAL A 188 2.57 5.26 -14.62
CA VAL A 188 3.45 4.83 -15.72
C VAL A 188 2.94 5.38 -17.06
N CYS A 189 1.64 5.23 -17.33
CA CYS A 189 1.01 5.71 -18.55
C CYS A 189 1.21 7.22 -18.77
N SER A 190 1.02 8.04 -17.74
CA SER A 190 1.23 9.49 -17.78
C SER A 190 2.64 9.86 -18.25
N ILE A 191 3.65 9.21 -17.67
CA ILE A 191 5.05 9.45 -18.04
C ILE A 191 5.34 8.99 -19.47
N LEU A 192 4.83 7.81 -19.85
CA LEU A 192 5.11 7.24 -21.18
C LEU A 192 4.46 8.03 -22.32
N VAL A 193 3.24 8.53 -22.13
CA VAL A 193 2.54 9.37 -23.12
C VAL A 193 3.27 10.69 -23.35
N GLU A 194 3.82 11.28 -22.30
CA GLU A 194 4.62 12.51 -22.37
C GLU A 194 6.07 12.30 -22.84
N GLY A 195 6.41 11.08 -23.27
CA GLY A 195 7.74 10.77 -23.79
C GLY A 195 8.79 10.50 -22.70
N GLY A 196 8.43 10.49 -21.44
CA GLY A 196 9.31 10.20 -20.31
C GLY A 196 9.58 8.70 -20.12
N ALA A 197 10.42 8.35 -19.14
CA ALA A 197 10.81 6.99 -18.82
C ALA A 197 10.60 6.66 -17.34
N VAL A 198 10.30 5.40 -17.05
CA VAL A 198 9.98 4.92 -15.71
C VAL A 198 10.88 3.76 -15.31
N LEU A 199 11.41 3.82 -14.09
CA LEU A 199 12.03 2.70 -13.39
C LEU A 199 11.03 2.18 -12.34
N PHE A 200 10.49 0.99 -12.57
CA PHE A 200 9.64 0.32 -11.59
C PHE A 200 10.45 -0.69 -10.80
N ALA A 201 10.43 -0.61 -9.49
CA ALA A 201 11.28 -1.40 -8.62
C ALA A 201 10.49 -2.02 -7.44
N SER A 202 10.80 -3.26 -7.14
CA SER A 202 10.33 -3.95 -5.92
C SER A 202 11.39 -4.93 -5.43
N ARG A 203 11.31 -5.31 -4.19
CA ARG A 203 12.13 -6.40 -3.65
C ARG A 203 11.56 -7.76 -4.05
N ASN A 204 10.24 -7.87 -4.15
CA ASN A 204 9.53 -9.12 -4.42
C ASN A 204 9.35 -9.33 -5.94
N HIS A 205 9.85 -10.43 -6.49
CA HIS A 205 9.71 -10.78 -7.91
C HIS A 205 8.25 -10.98 -8.33
N LYS A 206 7.41 -11.58 -7.46
CA LYS A 206 5.97 -11.75 -7.74
C LYS A 206 5.23 -10.41 -7.87
N ALA A 207 5.61 -9.39 -7.11
CA ALA A 207 5.06 -8.05 -7.26
C ALA A 207 5.45 -7.42 -8.61
N LEU A 208 6.70 -7.65 -9.04
CA LEU A 208 7.17 -7.21 -10.35
C LEU A 208 6.40 -7.90 -11.49
N ASP A 209 6.12 -9.20 -11.37
CA ASP A 209 5.37 -9.97 -12.36
C ASP A 209 3.92 -9.50 -12.46
N ALA A 210 3.25 -9.34 -11.33
CA ALA A 210 1.87 -8.85 -11.27
C ALA A 210 1.70 -7.46 -11.90
N VAL A 211 2.67 -6.57 -11.73
CA VAL A 211 2.67 -5.25 -12.36
C VAL A 211 3.04 -5.36 -13.83
N GLN A 212 4.00 -6.20 -14.21
CA GLN A 212 4.35 -6.45 -15.60
C GLN A 212 3.15 -6.95 -16.41
N ASP A 213 2.40 -7.92 -15.88
CA ASP A 213 1.20 -8.46 -16.53
C ASP A 213 0.15 -7.37 -16.74
N ARG A 214 -0.07 -6.50 -15.75
CA ARG A 214 -0.98 -5.37 -15.88
C ARG A 214 -0.47 -4.30 -16.84
N LEU A 215 0.82 -4.01 -16.86
CA LEU A 215 1.42 -3.05 -17.79
C LEU A 215 1.42 -3.57 -19.23
N SER A 216 1.47 -4.90 -19.44
CA SER A 216 1.32 -5.49 -20.77
C SER A 216 -0.04 -5.19 -21.39
N THR A 217 -1.09 -4.98 -20.57
CA THR A 217 -2.43 -4.59 -21.05
C THR A 217 -2.52 -3.16 -21.58
N LEU A 218 -1.50 -2.32 -21.37
CA LEU A 218 -1.43 -0.97 -21.94
C LEU A 218 -1.46 -1.00 -23.47
N THR A 219 -0.95 -2.06 -24.06
CA THR A 219 -0.88 -2.21 -25.52
C THR A 219 -1.72 -3.38 -25.98
N LYS A 220 -2.52 -3.16 -27.03
CA LYS A 220 -3.33 -4.21 -27.67
C LYS A 220 -2.51 -5.15 -28.56
N GLU A 221 -1.30 -4.79 -28.91
CA GLU A 221 -0.34 -5.51 -29.74
C GLU A 221 0.95 -5.69 -28.97
N GLU A 222 1.76 -6.66 -29.34
CA GLU A 222 3.13 -6.80 -28.79
C GLU A 222 4.00 -5.61 -29.19
N VAL A 223 4.14 -4.68 -28.25
CA VAL A 223 5.04 -3.53 -28.38
C VAL A 223 6.15 -3.67 -27.35
N PRO A 224 7.43 -3.74 -27.77
CA PRO A 224 8.54 -3.96 -26.84
C PRO A 224 8.96 -2.68 -26.11
N PHE A 225 8.08 -2.11 -25.30
CA PHE A 225 8.35 -0.87 -24.56
C PHE A 225 8.94 -1.09 -23.16
N SER A 226 8.87 -2.33 -22.65
CA SER A 226 9.34 -2.69 -21.31
C SER A 226 10.54 -3.63 -21.33
N ILE A 227 11.40 -3.50 -20.33
CA ILE A 227 12.55 -4.36 -20.07
C ILE A 227 12.39 -4.99 -18.68
N ARG A 228 12.53 -6.32 -18.60
CA ARG A 228 12.59 -7.05 -17.33
C ARG A 228 14.05 -7.39 -17.02
N THR A 229 14.57 -6.88 -15.92
CA THR A 229 15.96 -7.11 -15.56
C THR A 229 16.01 -8.34 -14.70
N ILE A 230 16.06 -9.14 -14.24
CA ILE A 230 16.11 -10.41 -13.54
C ILE A 230 14.71 -11.00 -13.43
N ASP A 231 14.55 -12.15 -14.03
CA ASP A 231 13.43 -13.03 -13.72
C ASP A 231 14.02 -14.44 -13.55
N PRO A 232 14.28 -14.88 -12.31
CA PRO A 232 14.90 -16.18 -12.07
C PRO A 232 14.00 -17.35 -12.49
N ASP A 233 12.68 -17.17 -12.48
CA ASP A 233 11.71 -18.21 -12.82
C ASP A 233 11.63 -18.43 -14.35
N LYS A 234 11.87 -17.38 -15.13
CA LYS A 234 11.86 -17.40 -16.60
C LYS A 234 13.26 -17.39 -17.21
N GLU A 235 14.32 -17.48 -16.42
CA GLU A 235 15.72 -17.36 -16.84
C GLU A 235 16.06 -16.08 -17.61
N ILE A 236 15.26 -15.04 -17.46
CA ILE A 236 15.48 -13.74 -18.08
C ILE A 236 16.44 -12.94 -17.22
N ASP A 237 17.50 -12.45 -17.84
CA ASP A 237 18.46 -11.53 -17.23
C ASP A 237 18.83 -10.47 -18.26
N GLN A 238 17.99 -9.44 -18.40
CA GLN A 238 18.23 -8.32 -19.29
C GLN A 238 18.96 -7.20 -18.55
N ASP A 239 19.96 -6.65 -19.21
CA ASP A 239 20.71 -5.49 -18.74
C ASP A 239 20.80 -4.43 -19.85
N PHE A 240 21.48 -3.33 -19.55
CA PHE A 240 21.65 -2.24 -20.50
C PHE A 240 22.33 -2.67 -21.81
N SER A 241 23.41 -3.47 -21.73
CA SER A 241 24.17 -3.91 -22.90
C SER A 241 23.37 -4.85 -23.79
N ARG A 242 22.66 -5.80 -23.20
CA ARG A 242 21.76 -6.70 -23.95
C ARG A 242 20.62 -5.95 -24.62
N THR A 243 20.05 -4.97 -23.91
CA THR A 243 18.98 -4.10 -24.45
C THR A 243 19.48 -3.29 -25.64
N LEU A 244 20.68 -2.72 -25.53
CA LEU A 244 21.33 -1.99 -26.62
C LEU A 244 21.53 -2.89 -27.86
N ASN A 245 22.07 -4.09 -27.66
CA ASN A 245 22.28 -5.04 -28.75
C ASN A 245 20.98 -5.51 -29.41
N GLN A 246 19.93 -5.74 -28.62
CA GLN A 246 18.60 -6.04 -29.15
C GLN A 246 18.03 -4.91 -29.99
N LEU A 247 18.19 -3.66 -29.56
CA LEU A 247 17.77 -2.50 -30.34
C LEU A 247 18.50 -2.40 -31.67
N CYS A 248 19.81 -2.70 -31.71
CA CYS A 248 20.60 -2.70 -32.93
C CYS A 248 20.19 -3.80 -33.93
N SER A 249 19.72 -4.95 -33.45
CA SER A 249 19.33 -6.09 -34.27
C SER A 249 17.84 -6.13 -34.64
N GLN A 250 16.98 -5.35 -33.99
CA GLN A 250 15.54 -5.38 -34.20
C GLN A 250 15.16 -4.91 -35.61
N PRO A 251 14.28 -5.62 -36.35
CA PRO A 251 13.81 -5.17 -37.65
C PRO A 251 12.98 -3.89 -37.55
N SER A 252 13.13 -2.99 -38.54
CA SER A 252 12.33 -1.78 -38.61
C SER A 252 10.90 -2.12 -39.03
N LYS A 253 9.92 -1.74 -38.21
CA LYS A 253 8.50 -1.77 -38.56
C LYS A 253 8.09 -0.39 -39.03
N GLY A 254 7.18 -0.28 -40.01
CA GLY A 254 6.70 0.98 -40.56
C GLY A 254 6.17 1.93 -39.49
N ALA A 255 6.25 3.23 -39.74
CA ALA A 255 5.73 4.26 -38.83
C ALA A 255 4.22 4.13 -38.66
N LYS A 256 3.74 4.08 -37.41
CA LYS A 256 2.31 4.10 -37.09
C LYS A 256 1.80 5.55 -37.01
N GLN A 257 0.50 5.70 -37.20
CA GLN A 257 -0.22 6.98 -37.21
C GLN A 257 0.01 7.74 -35.89
N VAL A 258 0.16 9.05 -35.98
CA VAL A 258 0.32 9.96 -34.83
C VAL A 258 -1.00 10.66 -34.57
N TYR A 259 -1.30 10.88 -33.30
CA TYR A 259 -2.52 11.57 -32.87
C TYR A 259 -2.19 12.83 -32.04
N PRO A 260 -1.54 13.86 -32.62
CA PRO A 260 -1.08 15.02 -31.87
C PRO A 260 -2.25 15.83 -31.27
N GLU A 261 -3.36 15.94 -31.97
CA GLU A 261 -4.57 16.62 -31.48
C GLU A 261 -5.15 15.92 -30.25
N GLN A 262 -5.14 14.58 -30.23
CA GLN A 262 -5.65 13.82 -29.11
C GLN A 262 -4.73 13.90 -27.88
N ILE A 263 -3.41 13.96 -28.08
CA ILE A 263 -2.45 14.20 -26.99
C ILE A 263 -2.65 15.62 -26.42
N THR A 264 -2.88 16.62 -27.27
CA THR A 264 -3.20 17.98 -26.82
C THR A 264 -4.49 18.00 -26.02
N LYS A 265 -5.55 17.34 -26.51
CA LYS A 265 -6.81 17.22 -25.78
C LYS A 265 -6.65 16.51 -24.43
N LEU A 266 -5.82 15.46 -24.35
CA LEU A 266 -5.52 14.79 -23.07
C LEU A 266 -4.86 15.75 -22.07
N ARG A 267 -3.93 16.59 -22.53
CA ARG A 267 -3.28 17.59 -21.67
C ARG A 267 -4.28 18.62 -21.15
N GLU A 268 -5.17 19.09 -22.00
CA GLU A 268 -6.23 20.03 -21.62
C GLU A 268 -7.19 19.42 -20.60
N LEU A 269 -7.66 18.19 -20.83
CA LEU A 269 -8.53 17.48 -19.91
C LEU A 269 -7.83 17.20 -18.56
N ALA A 270 -6.58 16.76 -18.59
CA ALA A 270 -5.80 16.54 -17.38
C ALA A 270 -5.60 17.84 -16.59
N HIS A 271 -5.31 18.95 -17.29
CA HIS A 271 -5.20 20.27 -16.65
C HIS A 271 -6.54 20.74 -16.05
N SER A 272 -7.64 20.55 -16.77
CA SER A 272 -8.99 20.90 -16.29
C SER A 272 -9.35 20.08 -15.05
N ARG A 273 -8.97 18.79 -15.01
CA ARG A 273 -9.18 17.95 -13.84
C ARG A 273 -8.31 18.40 -12.67
N THR A 274 -7.04 18.69 -12.89
CA THR A 274 -6.16 19.21 -11.83
C THR A 274 -6.70 20.52 -11.27
N LYS A 275 -7.18 21.42 -12.13
CA LYS A 275 -7.84 22.67 -11.70
C LYS A 275 -9.08 22.36 -10.85
N ALA A 276 -9.97 21.48 -11.31
CA ALA A 276 -11.17 21.11 -10.60
C ALA A 276 -10.88 20.51 -9.22
N LEU A 277 -9.86 19.65 -9.11
CA LEU A 277 -9.44 19.08 -7.81
C LEU A 277 -8.88 20.15 -6.86
N ASN A 278 -8.09 21.08 -7.37
CA ASN A 278 -7.57 22.20 -6.57
C ASN A 278 -8.69 23.14 -6.12
N ASP A 279 -9.67 23.42 -7.00
CA ASP A 279 -10.83 24.26 -6.68
C ASP A 279 -11.70 23.58 -5.60
N ILE A 280 -11.90 22.25 -5.69
CA ILE A 280 -12.58 21.46 -4.65
C ILE A 280 -11.82 21.53 -3.32
N GLU A 281 -10.49 21.30 -3.34
CA GLU A 281 -9.67 21.37 -2.12
C GLU A 281 -9.71 22.77 -1.50
N ARG A 282 -9.68 23.82 -2.32
CA ARG A 282 -9.82 25.21 -1.86
C ARG A 282 -11.20 25.47 -1.25
N LEU A 283 -12.26 25.04 -1.92
CA LEU A 283 -13.63 25.11 -1.41
C LEU A 283 -13.76 24.39 -0.06
N GLU A 284 -13.24 23.18 0.07
CA GLU A 284 -13.23 22.43 1.32
C GLU A 284 -12.50 23.17 2.45
N ALA A 285 -11.35 23.79 2.14
CA ALA A 285 -10.58 24.57 3.10
C ALA A 285 -11.32 25.83 3.55
N LEU A 286 -11.93 26.58 2.63
CA LEU A 286 -12.73 27.78 2.93
C LEU A 286 -13.97 27.42 3.75
N HIS A 287 -14.60 26.37 3.41
CA HIS A 287 -15.75 25.87 4.12
C HIS A 287 -15.41 25.38 5.54
N LEU A 288 -14.24 24.75 5.74
CA LEU A 288 -13.77 24.40 7.07
C LEU A 288 -13.49 25.64 7.91
N GLU A 289 -12.88 26.67 7.33
CA GLU A 289 -12.65 27.95 8.00
C GLU A 289 -13.99 28.61 8.39
N LEU A 290 -14.96 28.59 7.49
CA LEU A 290 -16.32 29.10 7.72
C LEU A 290 -17.00 28.38 8.89
N ALA A 291 -16.91 27.03 8.94
CA ALA A 291 -17.48 26.24 10.02
C ALA A 291 -16.86 26.58 11.38
N VAL A 292 -15.53 26.75 11.43
CA VAL A 292 -14.80 27.14 12.64
C VAL A 292 -15.22 28.54 13.12
N LEU A 293 -15.43 29.48 12.20
CA LEU A 293 -15.88 30.84 12.54
C LEU A 293 -17.32 30.85 13.05
N ILE A 294 -18.21 30.13 12.38
CA ILE A 294 -19.62 29.99 12.82
C ILE A 294 -19.68 29.42 14.25
N GLU A 295 -18.90 28.37 14.52
CA GLU A 295 -18.85 27.76 15.84
C GLU A 295 -18.33 28.72 16.91
N ARG A 296 -17.31 29.53 16.63
CA ARG A 296 -16.81 30.57 17.54
C ARG A 296 -17.88 31.62 17.82
N LEU A 297 -18.64 32.07 16.80
CA LEU A 297 -19.75 32.97 16.93
C LEU A 297 -20.87 32.35 17.80
N PHE A 298 -21.20 31.06 17.60
CA PHE A 298 -22.18 30.36 18.44
C PHE A 298 -21.72 30.22 19.89
N ALA A 299 -20.46 29.88 20.15
CA ALA A 299 -19.92 29.80 21.50
C ALA A 299 -19.98 31.15 22.23
N HIS A 300 -19.81 32.27 21.52
CA HIS A 300 -20.02 33.60 22.06
C HIS A 300 -21.49 33.90 22.26
N SER A 301 -22.38 33.45 21.35
CA SER A 301 -23.83 33.64 21.48
C SER A 301 -24.44 32.79 22.59
N GLU A 302 -23.90 31.64 22.95
CA GLU A 302 -24.34 30.83 24.09
C GLU A 302 -24.15 31.57 25.42
N LYS A 303 -23.07 32.33 25.56
CA LYS A 303 -22.86 33.22 26.72
C LYS A 303 -23.83 34.40 26.73
N THR A 304 -24.45 34.70 25.59
CA THR A 304 -25.41 35.81 25.42
C THR A 304 -26.87 35.35 25.23
N LYS A 305 -27.13 33.99 25.24
CA LYS A 305 -28.48 33.42 25.05
C LYS A 305 -29.55 34.00 25.99
N ASP A 306 -29.17 34.30 27.21
CA ASP A 306 -30.10 34.88 28.20
C ASP A 306 -30.49 36.34 27.88
N LEU A 307 -29.75 37.03 27.02
CA LEU A 307 -29.98 38.42 26.65
C LEU A 307 -30.81 38.60 25.37
N ILE A 308 -30.82 37.59 24.46
CA ILE A 308 -31.45 37.72 23.14
C ILE A 308 -32.77 36.95 23.03
N GLY A 309 -33.04 35.98 23.89
CA GLY A 309 -34.31 35.21 23.93
C GLY A 309 -34.66 34.45 22.67
N MET A 310 -33.68 34.17 21.81
CA MET A 310 -33.86 33.49 20.48
C MET A 310 -33.42 32.05 20.55
N SER A 311 -34.15 31.17 19.85
CA SER A 311 -33.77 29.77 19.66
C SER A 311 -32.63 29.66 18.62
N GLU A 312 -31.87 28.59 18.70
CA GLU A 312 -30.79 28.25 17.76
C GLU A 312 -31.25 28.23 16.27
N SER A 313 -32.51 27.84 16.03
CA SER A 313 -33.15 27.87 14.72
C SER A 313 -33.46 29.27 14.22
N ASP A 314 -33.66 30.22 15.13
CA ASP A 314 -33.96 31.61 14.80
C ASP A 314 -32.68 32.40 14.54
N LEU A 315 -31.60 32.09 15.26
CA LEU A 315 -30.25 32.64 14.99
C LEU A 315 -29.73 32.23 13.62
N ALA A 316 -30.02 31.00 13.17
CA ALA A 316 -29.61 30.50 11.86
C ALA A 316 -30.37 31.14 10.67
N LYS A 317 -31.47 31.81 10.92
CA LYS A 317 -32.32 32.50 9.92
C LYS A 317 -32.09 33.99 9.86
N LEU A 318 -31.38 34.59 10.82
CA LEU A 318 -31.13 36.02 10.83
C LEU A 318 -30.13 36.43 9.75
N ASP A 319 -30.48 37.57 9.13
CA ASP A 319 -29.51 38.32 8.33
C ASP A 319 -28.37 38.78 9.24
N MET A 320 -27.15 38.73 8.75
CA MET A 320 -25.93 38.98 9.54
C MET A 320 -25.88 40.40 10.07
N ASP A 321 -26.40 41.37 9.30
CA ASP A 321 -26.51 42.75 9.72
C ASP A 321 -27.45 42.94 10.95
N ASP A 322 -28.54 42.19 11.01
CA ASP A 322 -29.44 42.15 12.14
C ASP A 322 -28.82 41.47 13.37
N LEU A 323 -28.01 40.43 13.17
CA LEU A 323 -27.26 39.76 14.24
C LEU A 323 -26.21 40.70 14.85
N ILE A 324 -25.44 41.38 14.02
CA ILE A 324 -24.41 42.34 14.43
C ILE A 324 -25.05 43.52 15.21
N LYS A 325 -26.13 44.11 14.67
CA LYS A 325 -26.83 45.19 15.33
C LYS A 325 -27.41 44.83 16.72
N ARG A 326 -27.92 43.59 16.85
CA ARG A 326 -28.44 43.08 18.13
C ARG A 326 -27.32 42.79 19.13
N LEU A 327 -26.18 42.28 18.65
CA LEU A 327 -25.00 42.06 19.50
C LEU A 327 -24.33 43.38 19.93
N GLU A 328 -24.26 44.39 19.04
CA GLU A 328 -23.73 45.73 19.35
C GLU A 328 -24.63 46.53 20.29
N SER A 329 -25.96 46.29 20.32
CA SER A 329 -26.91 46.97 21.20
C SER A 329 -27.00 46.35 22.59
N SER A 330 -26.29 45.30 22.91
CA SER A 330 -26.32 44.69 24.24
C SER A 330 -25.30 45.36 25.18
N GLU A 331 -25.73 45.72 26.41
CA GLU A 331 -24.91 46.34 27.48
C GLU A 331 -23.65 45.54 27.86
N TRP A 332 -23.43 44.40 27.24
CA TRP A 332 -22.29 43.48 27.45
C TRP A 332 -20.99 44.07 26.89
N PHE A 333 -21.06 44.84 25.81
CA PHE A 333 -19.91 45.50 25.19
C PHE A 333 -19.23 46.54 26.08
N GLU A 334 -19.95 47.10 27.06
CA GLU A 334 -19.42 48.10 27.99
C GLU A 334 -18.76 47.52 29.25
N LYS A 335 -19.05 46.25 29.59
CA LYS A 335 -18.60 45.65 30.88
C LYS A 335 -17.33 44.78 30.81
N GLU A 336 -16.92 44.25 29.65
CA GLU A 336 -15.75 43.36 29.58
C GLU A 336 -14.41 44.09 29.39
N SER A 337 -14.39 45.42 29.28
CA SER A 337 -13.14 46.18 29.25
C SER A 337 -12.38 46.23 30.60
N VAL A 338 -12.87 45.62 31.67
CA VAL A 338 -12.36 45.85 33.04
C VAL A 338 -12.01 44.59 33.85
N SER A 339 -12.17 43.37 33.37
CA SER A 339 -11.76 42.22 34.21
C SER A 339 -11.05 41.11 33.47
N ARG A 340 -9.75 40.94 33.73
CA ARG A 340 -8.96 39.79 33.38
C ARG A 340 -9.29 38.63 34.31
N PRO A 341 -9.67 37.46 33.82
CA PRO A 341 -9.52 36.20 34.56
C PRO A 341 -8.20 35.49 34.20
N SER A 342 -7.62 34.94 35.25
CA SER A 342 -6.37 34.20 35.30
C SER A 342 -6.40 32.85 34.55
N ASP A 343 -5.26 32.49 33.94
CA ASP A 343 -4.76 31.19 33.53
C ASP A 343 -5.51 29.94 33.95
N LYS A 344 -5.96 29.20 32.96
CA LYS A 344 -6.01 27.74 32.80
C LYS A 344 -7.27 27.29 32.10
N GLU A 345 -7.20 27.19 30.77
CA GLU A 345 -8.03 26.23 30.02
C GLU A 345 -7.36 25.74 28.72
N PRO A 346 -7.67 24.52 28.23
CA PRO A 346 -6.83 23.77 27.29
C PRO A 346 -7.16 24.05 25.82
N ILE A 347 -6.99 25.26 25.35
CA ILE A 347 -7.03 25.63 23.92
C ILE A 347 -5.87 25.01 23.15
N SER A 348 -4.88 24.49 23.87
CA SER A 348 -3.60 24.00 23.32
C SER A 348 -3.70 22.71 22.48
N PHE A 349 -4.68 21.83 22.69
CA PHE A 349 -4.73 20.52 22.03
C PHE A 349 -5.28 20.62 20.59
N TRP A 350 -6.38 21.34 20.39
CA TRP A 350 -7.02 21.50 19.08
C TRP A 350 -6.19 22.37 18.14
N TYR A 351 -5.54 23.39 18.66
CA TYR A 351 -4.58 24.18 17.91
C TYR A 351 -3.35 23.34 17.48
N ARG A 352 -2.88 22.43 18.34
CA ARG A 352 -1.82 21.47 17.99
C ARG A 352 -2.29 20.44 16.98
N LEU A 353 -3.52 19.94 17.08
CA LEU A 353 -4.10 18.98 16.15
C LEU A 353 -4.37 19.63 14.78
N LEU A 354 -4.92 20.84 14.75
CA LEU A 354 -5.12 21.61 13.52
C LEU A 354 -3.78 21.95 12.87
N ARG A 355 -2.80 22.36 13.67
CA ARG A 355 -1.42 22.61 13.20
C ARG A 355 -0.72 21.31 12.74
N PHE A 356 -1.04 20.16 13.32
CA PHE A 356 -0.55 18.85 12.90
C PHE A 356 -1.22 18.40 11.59
N LEU A 357 -2.51 18.61 11.44
CA LEU A 357 -3.26 18.30 10.21
C LEU A 357 -2.91 19.26 9.06
N LEU A 358 -2.60 20.52 9.37
CA LEU A 358 -2.19 21.53 8.40
C LEU A 358 -0.68 21.53 8.13
N LYS A 359 0.17 20.98 9.03
CA LYS A 359 1.61 20.82 8.79
C LYS A 359 1.97 19.81 7.69
N GLY A 360 1.04 18.96 7.29
CA GLY A 360 1.21 18.12 6.11
C GLY A 360 0.97 18.84 4.78
N LYS A 361 0.51 20.09 4.79
CA LYS A 361 0.28 20.89 3.60
C LYS A 361 1.17 22.13 3.66
N LYS A 362 2.20 22.13 2.83
CA LYS A 362 3.15 23.21 2.67
C LYS A 362 2.46 24.48 2.19
N GLU A 363 2.78 25.58 2.87
CA GLU A 363 2.69 26.96 2.40
C GLU A 363 1.57 27.24 1.35
N ILE A 364 0.35 27.32 1.83
CA ILE A 364 -0.50 28.40 1.32
C ILE A 364 0.33 29.65 1.61
N LYS A 365 0.87 30.28 0.55
CA LYS A 365 1.49 31.61 0.67
C LYS A 365 0.63 32.39 1.65
N GLU A 366 1.30 33.03 2.60
CA GLU A 366 0.72 34.05 3.49
C GLU A 366 -0.03 35.13 2.68
N SER A 367 -1.17 34.77 2.11
CA SER A 367 -2.19 35.71 1.73
C SER A 367 -2.95 35.98 3.00
N LYS A 368 -2.50 36.96 3.79
CA LYS A 368 -3.22 37.60 4.88
C LYS A 368 -4.08 36.61 5.70
N ALA A 369 -3.53 35.42 6.05
CA ALA A 369 -4.00 34.72 7.21
C ALA A 369 -3.77 35.70 8.35
N VAL A 370 -4.83 36.33 8.81
CA VAL A 370 -4.83 37.07 10.06
C VAL A 370 -4.15 36.12 11.02
N LYS A 371 -2.95 36.48 11.50
CA LYS A 371 -2.36 35.90 12.70
C LYS A 371 -3.47 36.03 13.74
N ILE A 372 -4.23 34.95 13.90
CA ILE A 372 -5.13 34.82 15.04
C ILE A 372 -4.14 34.67 16.18
N SER A 373 -3.79 35.81 16.76
CA SER A 373 -3.04 35.86 18.01
C SER A 373 -3.88 35.08 19.02
N ASP A 374 -3.22 34.41 19.95
CA ASP A 374 -3.83 33.73 21.08
C ASP A 374 -4.60 34.72 22.03
N ASP A 375 -4.84 35.96 21.59
CA ASP A 375 -5.65 36.95 22.28
C ASP A 375 -7.13 36.56 22.15
N ALA A 376 -7.70 36.20 23.26
CA ALA A 376 -9.10 35.86 23.45
C ALA A 376 -10.11 36.97 23.07
N ASP A 377 -9.64 38.09 22.57
CA ASP A 377 -10.36 39.33 22.29
C ASP A 377 -10.50 39.68 20.80
N ALA A 378 -10.55 38.68 19.89
CA ALA A 378 -11.06 39.01 18.55
C ALA A 378 -12.52 39.40 18.68
N SER A 379 -12.83 40.68 18.52
CA SER A 379 -14.19 41.21 18.67
C SER A 379 -15.15 40.47 17.75
N ILE A 380 -16.38 40.16 18.17
CA ILE A 380 -17.46 39.55 17.36
C ILE A 380 -17.52 40.20 15.98
N ARG A 381 -17.29 41.51 15.92
CA ARG A 381 -17.22 42.28 14.67
C ARG A 381 -16.12 41.78 13.71
N GLN A 382 -14.92 41.43 14.20
CA GLN A 382 -13.86 40.91 13.36
C GLN A 382 -14.20 39.50 12.82
N LEU A 383 -14.84 38.68 13.67
CA LEU A 383 -15.32 37.36 13.26
C LEU A 383 -16.43 37.47 12.22
N SER A 384 -17.34 38.44 12.36
CA SER A 384 -18.44 38.68 11.42
C SER A 384 -17.93 39.19 10.07
N ILE A 385 -17.00 40.16 10.07
CA ILE A 385 -16.35 40.62 8.84
C ILE A 385 -15.66 39.49 8.11
N ARG A 386 -14.90 38.66 8.83
CA ARG A 386 -14.20 37.50 8.18
C ARG A 386 -15.18 36.47 7.62
N LEU A 387 -16.33 36.29 8.27
CA LEU A 387 -17.38 35.40 7.82
C LEU A 387 -18.03 35.89 6.52
N GLU A 388 -18.27 37.23 6.39
CA GLU A 388 -18.76 37.81 5.12
C GLU A 388 -17.71 37.69 4.03
N GLU A 389 -16.44 38.01 4.28
CA GLU A 389 -15.36 37.84 3.33
C GLU A 389 -15.28 36.40 2.80
N LEU A 390 -15.41 35.39 3.69
CA LEU A 390 -15.39 33.98 3.31
C LEU A 390 -16.61 33.59 2.47
N ARG A 391 -17.78 34.10 2.81
CA ARG A 391 -19.00 33.86 2.01
C ARG A 391 -18.88 34.45 0.63
N ASP A 392 -18.36 35.66 0.50
CA ASP A 392 -18.11 36.30 -0.78
C ASP A 392 -17.03 35.57 -1.59
N GLU A 393 -15.96 35.11 -0.94
CA GLU A 393 -14.91 34.31 -1.56
C GLU A 393 -15.48 32.98 -2.08
N ILE A 394 -16.29 32.28 -1.28
CA ILE A 394 -16.96 31.03 -1.70
C ILE A 394 -17.95 31.30 -2.85
N ALA A 395 -18.75 32.37 -2.76
CA ALA A 395 -19.74 32.72 -3.79
C ALA A 395 -19.08 33.15 -5.12
N SER A 396 -17.85 33.67 -5.06
CA SER A 396 -17.09 34.07 -6.24
C SER A 396 -16.42 32.91 -6.98
N LEU A 397 -16.34 31.73 -6.37
CA LEU A 397 -15.75 30.54 -7.01
C LEU A 397 -16.75 29.93 -7.97
N GLU A 398 -16.32 29.70 -9.21
CA GLU A 398 -17.08 28.92 -10.17
C GLU A 398 -17.27 27.48 -9.70
N GLU A 399 -18.40 26.89 -10.01
CA GLU A 399 -18.65 25.48 -9.75
C GLU A 399 -17.56 24.62 -10.46
N PRO A 400 -16.78 23.82 -9.73
CA PRO A 400 -15.70 23.05 -10.35
C PRO A 400 -16.26 21.99 -11.30
N ASN A 401 -15.57 21.73 -12.40
CA ASN A 401 -15.90 20.63 -13.30
C ASN A 401 -15.92 19.29 -12.54
N ASP A 402 -16.73 18.36 -12.99
CA ASP A 402 -16.80 17.01 -12.40
C ASP A 402 -15.50 16.21 -12.71
N PRO A 403 -14.65 15.91 -11.71
CA PRO A 403 -13.41 15.18 -11.92
C PRO A 403 -13.62 13.74 -12.39
N VAL A 404 -14.77 13.14 -12.06
CA VAL A 404 -15.10 11.75 -12.45
C VAL A 404 -15.32 11.69 -13.95
N ARG A 405 -16.16 12.57 -14.48
CA ARG A 405 -16.42 12.68 -15.91
C ARG A 405 -15.14 12.97 -16.71
N LEU A 406 -14.31 13.90 -16.23
CA LEU A 406 -13.02 14.19 -16.86
C LEU A 406 -12.10 12.97 -16.86
N THR A 407 -12.11 12.17 -15.79
CA THR A 407 -11.34 10.94 -15.68
C THR A 407 -11.78 9.88 -16.68
N GLU A 408 -13.08 9.74 -16.91
CA GLU A 408 -13.64 8.82 -17.91
C GLU A 408 -13.23 9.23 -19.33
N GLU A 409 -13.37 10.50 -19.69
CA GLU A 409 -12.95 11.02 -21.00
C GLU A 409 -11.45 10.81 -21.26
N ILE A 410 -10.61 11.05 -20.26
CA ILE A 410 -9.16 10.77 -20.33
C ILE A 410 -8.92 9.28 -20.55
N THR A 411 -9.62 8.40 -19.82
CA THR A 411 -9.49 6.94 -19.97
C THR A 411 -9.75 6.48 -21.40
N GLU A 412 -10.84 6.95 -22.00
CA GLU A 412 -11.25 6.54 -23.36
C GLU A 412 -10.22 6.97 -24.42
N ILE A 413 -9.79 8.23 -24.36
CA ILE A 413 -8.79 8.74 -25.30
C ILE A 413 -7.47 7.99 -25.11
N THR A 414 -7.04 7.80 -23.88
CA THR A 414 -5.77 7.12 -23.55
C THR A 414 -5.72 5.71 -24.09
N LYS A 415 -6.77 4.89 -23.87
CA LYS A 415 -6.85 3.51 -24.39
C LYS A 415 -6.75 3.44 -25.92
N ARG A 416 -7.17 4.49 -26.62
CA ARG A 416 -7.11 4.57 -28.09
C ARG A 416 -5.72 4.88 -28.59
N ILE A 417 -4.98 5.80 -27.92
CA ILE A 417 -3.74 6.35 -28.46
C ILE A 417 -2.46 5.72 -27.88
N ILE A 418 -2.51 5.02 -26.74
CA ILE A 418 -1.30 4.54 -26.05
C ILE A 418 -0.52 3.53 -26.90
N THR A 419 -1.20 2.55 -27.50
CA THR A 419 -0.54 1.53 -28.36
C THR A 419 0.21 2.14 -29.53
N PRO A 420 -0.39 3.00 -30.39
CA PRO A 420 0.33 3.61 -31.49
C PRO A 420 1.44 4.57 -31.03
N THR A 421 1.25 5.27 -29.91
CA THR A 421 2.27 6.15 -29.32
C THR A 421 3.52 5.37 -28.92
N LEU A 422 3.34 4.28 -28.18
CA LEU A 422 4.45 3.42 -27.75
C LEU A 422 5.09 2.68 -28.92
N ALA A 423 4.29 2.17 -29.86
CA ALA A 423 4.80 1.48 -31.06
C ALA A 423 5.72 2.39 -31.90
N ARG A 424 5.34 3.67 -32.07
CA ARG A 424 6.18 4.65 -32.76
C ARG A 424 7.50 4.88 -32.00
N ARG A 425 7.43 5.02 -30.68
CA ARG A 425 8.59 5.29 -29.84
C ARG A 425 9.60 4.15 -29.83
N THR A 426 9.12 2.93 -29.80
CA THR A 426 9.97 1.72 -29.71
C THR A 426 10.56 1.26 -31.02
N ASN A 427 10.05 1.73 -32.16
CA ASN A 427 10.56 1.41 -33.49
C ASN A 427 11.68 2.36 -33.87
N LEU A 428 12.81 1.78 -34.29
CA LEU A 428 13.95 2.54 -34.83
C LEU A 428 13.88 2.55 -36.35
N THR A 429 14.16 3.72 -36.95
CA THR A 429 14.45 3.80 -38.39
C THR A 429 15.77 3.12 -38.69
N VAL A 430 16.03 2.81 -39.98
CA VAL A 430 17.30 2.21 -40.42
C VAL A 430 18.48 3.10 -40.01
N ASP A 431 18.37 4.44 -40.19
CA ASP A 431 19.44 5.36 -39.85
C ASP A 431 19.68 5.47 -38.34
N GLN A 432 18.61 5.49 -37.55
CA GLN A 432 18.75 5.50 -36.09
C GLN A 432 19.44 4.24 -35.61
N ARG A 433 19.11 3.09 -36.18
CA ARG A 433 19.72 1.79 -35.85
C ARG A 433 21.20 1.76 -36.20
N LYS A 434 21.57 2.24 -37.40
CA LYS A 434 22.96 2.32 -37.83
C LYS A 434 23.78 3.20 -36.86
N LYS A 435 23.29 4.40 -36.55
CA LYS A 435 23.93 5.32 -35.59
C LYS A 435 24.04 4.72 -34.19
N LEU A 436 23.01 3.99 -33.74
CA LEU A 436 23.01 3.32 -32.45
C LEU A 436 24.03 2.17 -32.45
N GLY A 437 24.15 1.39 -33.56
CA GLY A 437 25.13 0.31 -33.72
C GLY A 437 26.57 0.81 -33.67
N GLU A 438 26.88 1.96 -34.30
CA GLU A 438 28.19 2.60 -34.21
C GLU A 438 28.53 3.00 -32.75
N LYS A 439 27.55 3.55 -32.02
CA LYS A 439 27.73 3.90 -30.59
C LYS A 439 27.88 2.65 -29.72
N ALA A 440 27.13 1.58 -30.01
CA ALA A 440 27.22 0.32 -29.31
C ALA A 440 28.60 -0.32 -29.44
N ALA A 441 29.14 -0.39 -30.66
CA ALA A 441 30.50 -0.90 -30.91
C ALA A 441 31.58 -0.12 -30.15
N ASN A 442 31.46 1.22 -30.12
CA ASN A 442 32.36 2.07 -29.34
C ASN A 442 32.25 1.84 -27.82
N PHE A 443 31.02 1.65 -27.32
CA PHE A 443 30.77 1.36 -25.91
C PHE A 443 31.37 0.00 -25.49
N GLU A 444 31.16 -1.05 -26.28
CA GLU A 444 31.71 -2.38 -26.00
C GLU A 444 33.24 -2.38 -26.02
N PHE A 445 33.85 -1.64 -26.96
CA PHE A 445 35.29 -1.52 -27.03
C PHE A 445 35.92 -0.80 -25.82
N GLN A 446 35.23 0.22 -25.28
CA GLN A 446 35.74 1.04 -24.18
C GLN A 446 35.57 0.38 -22.80
N GLY A 447 34.67 -0.57 -22.62
CA GLY A 447 34.37 -1.29 -21.35
C GLY A 447 33.98 -0.38 -20.17
N LYS A 448 33.58 0.87 -20.48
CA LYS A 448 33.20 1.90 -19.48
C LYS A 448 31.68 1.98 -19.31
N GLN A 449 31.24 2.71 -18.28
CA GLN A 449 29.83 3.08 -18.17
C GLN A 449 29.38 3.88 -19.41
N PRO A 450 28.14 3.68 -19.91
CA PRO A 450 27.63 4.45 -21.03
C PRO A 450 27.54 5.94 -20.69
N ASP A 451 27.78 6.81 -21.64
CA ASP A 451 27.53 8.21 -21.46
C ASP A 451 26.00 8.51 -21.35
N LYS A 452 25.64 9.69 -20.83
CA LYS A 452 24.24 10.09 -20.66
C LYS A 452 23.48 10.10 -21.98
N LYS A 453 24.12 10.43 -23.13
CA LYS A 453 23.43 10.50 -24.41
C LYS A 453 23.04 9.10 -24.91
N LEU A 454 23.96 8.15 -24.86
CA LEU A 454 23.70 6.76 -25.25
C LEU A 454 22.65 6.12 -24.33
N ALA A 455 22.79 6.32 -23.01
CA ALA A 455 21.84 5.79 -22.04
C ALA A 455 20.42 6.35 -22.24
N SER A 456 20.29 7.65 -22.47
CA SER A 456 18.99 8.28 -22.74
C SER A 456 18.37 7.81 -24.06
N GLU A 457 19.18 7.55 -25.09
CA GLU A 457 18.71 7.01 -26.36
C GLU A 457 18.15 5.61 -26.22
N VAL A 458 18.84 4.71 -25.52
CA VAL A 458 18.36 3.36 -25.21
C VAL A 458 17.05 3.39 -24.41
N ILE A 459 17.01 4.20 -23.35
CA ILE A 459 15.84 4.33 -22.50
C ILE A 459 14.68 5.01 -23.25
N ASN A 460 14.94 5.92 -24.17
CA ASN A 460 13.88 6.47 -24.99
C ASN A 460 13.15 5.39 -25.82
N HIS A 461 13.87 4.41 -26.35
CA HIS A 461 13.27 3.33 -27.12
C HIS A 461 12.76 2.13 -26.28
N ARG A 462 13.17 2.04 -25.01
CA ARG A 462 12.69 1.10 -24.00
C ARG A 462 12.38 1.86 -22.72
N PRO A 463 11.25 2.55 -22.66
CA PRO A 463 11.01 3.57 -21.63
C PRO A 463 10.58 3.03 -20.29
N LEU A 464 10.28 1.76 -20.16
CA LEU A 464 9.88 1.13 -18.91
C LEU A 464 10.88 0.05 -18.50
N TRP A 465 11.53 0.23 -17.36
CA TRP A 465 12.43 -0.75 -16.77
C TRP A 465 11.83 -1.32 -15.51
N ILE A 466 11.63 -2.63 -15.48
CA ILE A 466 11.10 -3.40 -14.36
C ILE A 466 12.26 -4.16 -13.74
N ALA A 467 12.64 -3.77 -12.51
CA ALA A 467 13.87 -4.24 -11.89
C ALA A 467 13.68 -4.63 -10.42
N SER A 468 14.46 -5.60 -9.95
CA SER A 468 14.59 -5.78 -8.51
C SER A 468 15.52 -4.70 -7.93
N ILE A 469 15.22 -4.22 -6.73
CA ILE A 469 16.03 -3.18 -6.06
C ILE A 469 17.49 -3.59 -5.98
N LEU A 470 17.78 -4.83 -5.57
CA LEU A 470 19.15 -5.34 -5.44
C LEU A 470 19.82 -5.61 -6.79
N GLY A 471 19.05 -5.86 -7.83
CA GLY A 471 19.57 -6.16 -9.17
C GLY A 471 19.87 -4.91 -10.01
N THR A 472 19.25 -3.81 -9.71
CA THR A 472 19.34 -2.54 -10.47
C THR A 472 20.79 -2.04 -10.63
N PRO A 473 21.64 -1.97 -9.58
CA PRO A 473 22.97 -1.40 -9.73
C PRO A 473 23.87 -2.06 -10.77
N LYS A 474 23.68 -3.34 -11.02
CA LYS A 474 24.50 -4.09 -12.02
C LYS A 474 23.96 -4.00 -13.44
N ARG A 475 22.68 -3.59 -13.63
CA ARG A 475 21.97 -3.71 -14.91
C ARG A 475 21.54 -2.38 -15.50
N VAL A 476 21.37 -1.39 -14.65
CA VAL A 476 20.96 -0.04 -15.03
C VAL A 476 22.10 0.93 -14.71
N PRO A 477 22.60 1.69 -15.69
CA PRO A 477 23.69 2.63 -15.47
C PRO A 477 23.39 3.62 -14.34
N LEU A 478 24.41 3.96 -13.54
CA LEU A 478 24.29 5.00 -12.53
C LEU A 478 24.50 6.37 -13.17
N ILE A 479 23.43 6.93 -13.71
CA ILE A 479 23.41 8.25 -14.34
C ILE A 479 22.29 9.08 -13.69
N PRO A 480 22.59 10.31 -13.23
CA PRO A 480 21.61 11.20 -12.63
C PRO A 480 20.46 11.49 -13.61
N ASN A 481 19.21 11.45 -13.11
CA ASN A 481 18.02 11.81 -13.89
C ASN A 481 17.83 11.01 -15.19
N LEU A 482 18.26 9.76 -15.20
CA LEU A 482 18.10 8.87 -16.35
C LEU A 482 16.62 8.54 -16.60
N PHE A 483 15.82 8.47 -15.54
CA PHE A 483 14.38 8.26 -15.56
C PHE A 483 13.64 9.51 -15.09
N ASP A 484 12.43 9.70 -15.58
CA ASP A 484 11.57 10.80 -15.13
C ASP A 484 10.88 10.43 -13.81
N LEU A 485 10.63 9.14 -13.60
CA LEU A 485 9.99 8.63 -12.40
C LEU A 485 10.59 7.28 -11.98
N VAL A 486 10.86 7.10 -10.68
CA VAL A 486 11.03 5.79 -10.06
C VAL A 486 9.83 5.45 -9.19
N ILE A 487 9.31 4.23 -9.32
CA ILE A 487 8.20 3.73 -8.50
C ILE A 487 8.71 2.55 -7.70
N PHE A 488 8.58 2.62 -6.38
CA PHE A 488 8.85 1.53 -5.46
C PHE A 488 7.53 0.91 -5.01
N ASP A 489 7.33 -0.38 -5.30
CA ASP A 489 6.18 -1.12 -4.82
C ASP A 489 6.57 -2.07 -3.69
N GLU A 490 5.63 -2.35 -2.78
CA GLU A 490 5.87 -3.10 -1.55
C GLU A 490 7.05 -2.52 -0.73
N ALA A 491 7.13 -1.19 -0.65
CA ALA A 491 8.24 -0.46 -0.05
C ALA A 491 8.39 -0.70 1.46
N SER A 492 7.34 -1.15 2.14
CA SER A 492 7.41 -1.58 3.54
C SER A 492 8.35 -2.78 3.76
N GLN A 493 8.64 -3.57 2.71
CA GLN A 493 9.56 -4.70 2.74
C GLN A 493 10.99 -4.36 2.28
N CYS A 494 11.23 -3.12 1.87
CA CYS A 494 12.49 -2.69 1.30
C CYS A 494 13.37 -1.99 2.37
N ASP A 495 14.65 -2.27 2.33
CA ASP A 495 15.63 -1.51 3.10
C ASP A 495 15.96 -0.17 2.43
N ILE A 496 16.33 0.82 3.23
CA ILE A 496 16.57 2.18 2.76
C ILE A 496 17.83 2.24 1.89
N ALA A 497 18.94 1.65 2.34
CA ALA A 497 20.24 1.78 1.70
C ALA A 497 20.24 1.25 0.27
N SER A 498 19.59 0.08 0.03
CA SER A 498 19.48 -0.49 -1.32
C SER A 498 18.60 0.33 -2.27
N ALA A 499 17.68 1.13 -1.73
CA ALA A 499 16.77 1.95 -2.54
C ALA A 499 17.39 3.31 -2.95
N LEU A 500 18.24 3.91 -2.13
CA LEU A 500 18.82 5.24 -2.40
C LEU A 500 19.47 5.36 -3.79
N PRO A 501 20.23 4.36 -4.31
CA PRO A 501 20.78 4.43 -5.66
C PRO A 501 19.75 4.54 -6.78
N LEU A 502 18.53 4.09 -6.55
CA LEU A 502 17.43 4.19 -7.53
C LEU A 502 16.83 5.59 -7.56
N PHE A 503 16.71 6.26 -6.38
CA PHE A 503 16.31 7.67 -6.31
C PHE A 503 17.29 8.57 -7.07
N ALA A 504 18.58 8.26 -7.02
CA ALA A 504 19.62 9.00 -7.74
C ALA A 504 19.46 8.94 -9.26
N ARG A 505 18.83 7.86 -9.78
CA ARG A 505 18.60 7.65 -11.21
C ARG A 505 17.35 8.33 -11.76
N ALA A 506 16.52 8.94 -10.91
CA ALA A 506 15.24 9.50 -11.31
C ALA A 506 15.06 10.95 -10.86
N LYS A 507 14.20 11.68 -11.57
CA LYS A 507 13.80 13.06 -11.22
C LYS A 507 12.76 13.10 -10.11
N ARG A 508 11.84 12.13 -10.09
CA ARG A 508 10.73 11.99 -9.16
C ARG A 508 10.69 10.58 -8.60
N ALA A 509 10.08 10.43 -7.44
CA ALA A 509 9.86 9.13 -6.83
C ALA A 509 8.43 8.98 -6.33
N VAL A 510 7.91 7.76 -6.48
CA VAL A 510 6.69 7.29 -5.83
C VAL A 510 7.05 6.09 -4.97
N VAL A 511 6.70 6.14 -3.70
CA VAL A 511 6.91 5.07 -2.73
C VAL A 511 5.56 4.52 -2.30
N VAL A 512 5.25 3.30 -2.77
CA VAL A 512 3.99 2.62 -2.49
C VAL A 512 4.22 1.53 -1.45
N GLY A 513 3.46 1.52 -0.39
CA GLY A 513 3.61 0.55 0.69
C GLY A 513 2.43 0.52 1.64
N ASP A 514 2.59 -0.26 2.70
CA ASP A 514 1.61 -0.40 3.77
C ASP A 514 2.31 -0.87 5.05
N ASP A 515 2.38 -0.03 6.07
CA ASP A 515 3.03 -0.37 7.34
C ASP A 515 2.21 -1.37 8.20
N HIS A 516 0.96 -1.61 7.82
CA HIS A 516 0.08 -2.60 8.45
C HIS A 516 0.18 -4.00 7.81
N GLN A 517 1.00 -4.15 6.76
CA GLN A 517 1.40 -5.43 6.18
C GLN A 517 2.81 -5.83 6.62
N LEU A 518 3.31 -6.98 6.11
CA LEU A 518 4.64 -7.48 6.48
C LEU A 518 5.71 -6.43 6.19
N SER A 519 6.53 -6.20 7.19
CA SER A 519 7.58 -5.21 7.13
C SER A 519 8.93 -5.86 6.81
N TYR A 520 9.86 -5.02 6.37
CA TYR A 520 11.26 -5.34 6.26
C TYR A 520 11.79 -5.95 7.57
N ILE A 521 12.56 -7.02 7.46
CA ILE A 521 13.24 -7.65 8.59
C ILE A 521 14.66 -7.08 8.66
N PRO A 522 14.95 -6.23 9.66
CA PRO A 522 16.29 -5.65 9.80
C PRO A 522 17.34 -6.73 10.09
N GLN A 523 18.44 -6.67 9.38
CA GLN A 523 19.60 -7.53 9.67
C GLN A 523 20.54 -6.91 10.70
N LEU A 524 20.47 -5.58 10.88
CA LEU A 524 21.24 -4.85 11.89
C LEU A 524 20.48 -4.80 13.21
N GLY A 525 21.18 -5.10 14.31
CA GLY A 525 20.64 -4.86 15.65
C GLY A 525 20.57 -3.37 15.96
N LEU A 526 19.60 -2.96 16.81
CA LEU A 526 19.36 -1.57 17.19
C LEU A 526 20.59 -0.83 17.70
N GLU A 527 21.38 -1.47 18.55
CA GLU A 527 22.59 -0.89 19.13
C GLU A 527 23.70 -0.72 18.08
N HIS A 528 23.85 -1.70 17.20
CA HIS A 528 24.85 -1.63 16.14
C HIS A 528 24.52 -0.55 15.12
N ASP A 529 23.27 -0.44 14.69
CA ASP A 529 22.78 0.63 13.79
C ASP A 529 23.03 2.02 14.41
N ARG A 530 22.68 2.19 15.70
CA ARG A 530 22.94 3.43 16.42
C ARG A 530 24.42 3.79 16.48
N ASN A 531 25.28 2.81 16.76
CA ASN A 531 26.72 3.01 16.84
C ASN A 531 27.32 3.38 15.48
N LEU A 532 26.84 2.76 14.39
CA LEU A 532 27.22 3.13 13.04
C LEU A 532 26.81 4.57 12.70
N MET A 533 25.59 4.99 13.05
CA MET A 533 25.15 6.37 12.84
C MET A 533 26.08 7.36 13.58
N ILE A 534 26.37 7.11 14.83
CA ILE A 534 27.27 7.95 15.65
C ILE A 534 28.69 8.00 15.04
N ALA A 535 29.22 6.84 14.61
CA ALA A 535 30.54 6.77 13.98
C ALA A 535 30.65 7.58 12.67
N GLN A 536 29.53 7.76 11.98
CA GLN A 536 29.40 8.60 10.78
C GLN A 536 28.94 10.03 11.09
N SER A 537 28.99 10.46 12.33
CA SER A 537 28.55 11.80 12.78
C SER A 537 27.07 12.11 12.45
N LEU A 538 26.23 11.08 12.34
CA LEU A 538 24.79 11.21 12.18
C LEU A 538 24.14 11.14 13.57
N ASP A 539 23.41 12.19 13.94
CA ASP A 539 22.66 12.19 15.20
C ASP A 539 21.46 11.23 15.10
N PRO A 540 21.40 10.17 15.93
CA PRO A 540 20.29 9.22 15.89
C PRO A 540 18.91 9.82 16.22
N GLY A 541 18.86 10.99 16.84
CA GLY A 541 17.61 11.71 17.13
C GLY A 541 17.03 12.36 15.88
N SER A 542 17.77 13.30 15.29
CA SER A 542 17.30 14.05 14.10
C SER A 542 17.32 13.20 12.81
N MET A 543 18.26 12.28 12.68
CA MET A 543 18.43 11.39 11.53
C MET A 543 17.80 10.00 11.71
N GLY A 544 17.00 9.81 12.75
CA GLY A 544 16.36 8.53 13.09
C GLY A 544 15.45 7.95 11.98
N ARG A 545 15.02 8.79 11.03
CA ARG A 545 14.28 8.33 9.85
C ARG A 545 15.10 7.40 8.95
N PHE A 546 16.43 7.49 8.97
CA PHE A 546 17.34 6.65 8.19
C PHE A 546 17.81 5.39 8.93
N SER A 547 17.34 5.15 10.14
CA SER A 547 17.72 3.98 10.94
C SER A 547 17.30 2.68 10.24
N GLN A 548 18.28 1.89 9.79
CA GLN A 548 18.06 0.62 9.08
C GLN A 548 17.45 -0.46 9.97
N SER A 549 17.62 -0.34 11.28
CA SER A 549 17.08 -1.29 12.26
C SER A 549 15.63 -1.01 12.63
N ARG A 550 15.11 0.20 12.33
CA ARG A 550 13.78 0.66 12.77
C ARG A 550 12.82 0.95 11.63
N LYS A 551 13.32 1.30 10.47
CA LYS A 551 12.52 1.83 9.36
C LYS A 551 12.74 1.03 8.09
N SER A 552 11.63 0.75 7.42
CA SER A 552 11.61 0.35 6.02
C SER A 552 11.78 1.58 5.12
N LEU A 553 11.93 1.37 3.83
CA LEU A 553 11.89 2.44 2.84
C LEU A 553 10.58 3.23 2.93
N PHE A 554 9.43 2.55 3.07
CA PHE A 554 8.12 3.20 3.24
C PHE A 554 8.08 4.05 4.51
N GLY A 555 8.46 3.45 5.65
CA GLY A 555 8.47 4.16 6.93
C GLY A 555 9.47 5.33 6.99
N MET A 556 10.52 5.33 6.18
CA MET A 556 11.41 6.49 5.99
C MET A 556 10.73 7.56 5.15
N ALA A 557 10.14 7.16 4.02
CA ALA A 557 9.54 8.09 3.06
C ALA A 557 8.34 8.86 3.66
N THR A 558 7.53 8.24 4.53
CA THR A 558 6.41 8.89 5.23
C THR A 558 6.86 10.02 6.18
N LEU A 559 8.12 10.01 6.60
CA LEU A 559 8.69 11.01 7.50
C LEU A 559 9.43 12.14 6.77
N VAL A 560 9.45 12.13 5.45
CA VAL A 560 10.04 13.23 4.66
C VAL A 560 9.13 14.45 4.75
N PRO A 561 9.61 15.61 5.22
CA PRO A 561 8.77 16.79 5.51
C PRO A 561 7.96 17.30 4.32
N ASP A 562 8.53 17.25 3.13
CA ASP A 562 7.93 17.75 1.88
C ASP A 562 7.29 16.64 1.03
N GLY A 563 7.28 15.39 1.55
CA GLY A 563 6.64 14.25 0.90
C GLY A 563 5.11 14.37 0.89
N GLN A 564 4.49 14.05 -0.25
CA GLN A 564 3.04 14.02 -0.37
C GLN A 564 2.52 12.65 0.05
N ASN A 565 1.93 12.57 1.23
CA ASN A 565 1.36 11.33 1.77
C ASN A 565 -0.11 11.20 1.39
N ILE A 566 -0.45 10.17 0.62
CA ILE A 566 -1.81 9.87 0.17
C ILE A 566 -2.21 8.50 0.68
N GLN A 567 -3.41 8.39 1.23
CA GLN A 567 -3.96 7.14 1.73
C GLN A 567 -5.12 6.69 0.84
N LEU A 568 -5.03 5.45 0.33
CA LEU A 568 -6.12 4.81 -0.41
C LEU A 568 -7.01 4.07 0.58
N ARG A 569 -8.32 4.33 0.55
CA ARG A 569 -9.29 3.80 1.52
C ARG A 569 -10.33 2.89 0.92
N LYS A 570 -10.72 3.08 -0.34
CA LYS A 570 -11.74 2.26 -1.01
C LYS A 570 -11.17 0.90 -1.38
N GLN A 571 -11.74 -0.15 -0.82
CA GLN A 571 -11.30 -1.53 -0.97
C GLN A 571 -12.24 -2.27 -1.94
N TYR A 572 -11.69 -2.82 -3.02
CA TYR A 572 -12.41 -3.44 -4.15
C TYR A 572 -12.22 -4.96 -4.25
N ARG A 573 -11.64 -5.60 -3.24
CA ARG A 573 -11.25 -7.01 -3.32
C ARG A 573 -12.19 -7.93 -2.54
N SER A 574 -12.37 -7.63 -1.27
CA SER A 574 -12.87 -8.58 -0.29
C SER A 574 -14.30 -8.30 0.13
N ALA A 575 -15.01 -9.33 0.55
CA ALA A 575 -16.32 -9.22 1.15
C ALA A 575 -16.34 -8.25 2.34
N SER A 576 -17.46 -7.58 2.56
CA SER A 576 -17.60 -6.53 3.58
C SER A 576 -17.16 -6.97 4.97
N ASP A 577 -17.58 -8.14 5.43
CA ASP A 577 -17.22 -8.65 6.75
C ASP A 577 -15.70 -8.81 6.95
N ILE A 578 -14.96 -9.18 5.90
CA ILE A 578 -13.49 -9.23 5.92
C ILE A 578 -12.92 -7.81 5.99
N VAL A 579 -13.46 -6.89 5.17
CA VAL A 579 -12.99 -5.49 5.15
C VAL A 579 -13.27 -4.81 6.48
N ASP A 580 -14.46 -5.01 7.07
CA ASP A 580 -14.85 -4.42 8.35
C ASP A 580 -13.94 -4.89 9.49
N TYR A 581 -13.62 -6.19 9.51
CA TYR A 581 -12.67 -6.74 10.47
C TYR A 581 -11.27 -6.10 10.34
N ILE A 582 -10.68 -6.16 9.13
CA ILE A 582 -9.34 -5.61 8.93
C ILE A 582 -9.30 -4.09 9.12
N SER A 583 -10.35 -3.39 8.71
CA SER A 583 -10.51 -1.95 8.89
C SER A 583 -10.53 -1.58 10.38
N GLY A 584 -11.38 -2.22 11.16
CA GLY A 584 -11.50 -1.96 12.60
C GLY A 584 -10.24 -2.33 13.38
N GLU A 585 -9.68 -3.53 13.12
CA GLU A 585 -8.56 -4.04 13.92
C GLU A 585 -7.21 -3.41 13.53
N TYR A 586 -6.97 -3.14 12.23
CA TYR A 586 -5.64 -2.76 11.75
C TYR A 586 -5.55 -1.36 11.16
N TYR A 587 -6.64 -0.82 10.61
CA TYR A 587 -6.61 0.47 9.89
C TYR A 587 -7.43 1.58 10.56
N GLY A 588 -7.84 1.37 11.82
CA GLY A 588 -8.58 2.39 12.59
C GLY A 588 -9.92 2.80 11.99
N GLY A 589 -10.63 1.85 11.37
CA GLY A 589 -11.94 2.08 10.76
C GLY A 589 -11.92 2.87 9.45
N ARG A 590 -10.75 3.07 8.84
CA ARG A 590 -10.60 3.96 7.68
C ARG A 590 -10.84 3.33 6.32
N LEU A 591 -10.97 2.01 6.22
CA LEU A 591 -11.23 1.34 4.96
C LEU A 591 -12.72 1.32 4.65
N ASN A 592 -13.07 1.61 3.42
CA ASN A 592 -14.46 1.61 2.93
C ASN A 592 -14.64 0.48 1.92
N VAL A 593 -15.71 -0.28 2.08
CA VAL A 593 -16.07 -1.36 1.14
C VAL A 593 -16.53 -0.75 -0.18
N ALA A 594 -15.93 -1.18 -1.28
CA ALA A 594 -16.29 -0.75 -2.63
C ALA A 594 -16.37 -1.91 -3.65
N VAL A 595 -16.35 -3.15 -3.15
CA VAL A 595 -16.50 -4.35 -4.00
C VAL A 595 -17.96 -4.52 -4.43
N ASP A 596 -18.19 -4.87 -5.69
CA ASP A 596 -19.51 -5.31 -6.13
C ASP A 596 -19.78 -6.72 -5.57
N PRO A 597 -20.90 -6.93 -4.85
CA PRO A 597 -21.28 -8.25 -4.33
C PRO A 597 -21.32 -9.33 -5.39
N ASN A 598 -21.69 -8.99 -6.63
CA ASN A 598 -21.77 -9.93 -7.74
C ASN A 598 -20.40 -10.43 -8.21
N ASP A 599 -19.33 -9.69 -7.91
CA ASP A 599 -17.95 -10.09 -8.23
C ASP A 599 -17.36 -11.09 -7.23
N ILE A 600 -18.06 -11.32 -6.11
CA ILE A 600 -17.62 -12.23 -5.05
C ILE A 600 -18.07 -13.65 -5.33
N LYS A 601 -17.12 -14.50 -5.69
CA LYS A 601 -17.34 -15.93 -5.86
C LYS A 601 -17.28 -16.64 -4.50
N SER A 602 -18.42 -16.79 -3.86
CA SER A 602 -18.53 -17.52 -2.60
C SER A 602 -19.02 -18.96 -2.83
N PRO A 603 -18.51 -19.95 -2.06
CA PRO A 603 -19.09 -21.29 -2.05
C PRO A 603 -20.57 -21.26 -1.64
N LYS A 604 -21.37 -22.18 -2.18
CA LYS A 604 -22.84 -22.17 -1.97
C LYS A 604 -23.25 -22.31 -0.51
N LYS A 605 -22.50 -23.09 0.25
CA LYS A 605 -22.79 -23.36 1.66
C LYS A 605 -22.23 -22.31 2.61
N TRP A 606 -21.41 -21.39 2.15
CA TRP A 606 -20.68 -20.45 2.98
C TRP A 606 -21.07 -19.02 2.67
N LYS A 607 -21.36 -18.28 3.71
CA LYS A 607 -21.53 -16.83 3.57
C LYS A 607 -20.19 -16.17 3.34
N PRO A 608 -20.12 -15.14 2.49
CA PRO A 608 -18.93 -14.30 2.39
C PRO A 608 -18.56 -13.73 3.76
N GLY A 609 -17.25 -13.75 4.10
CA GLY A 609 -16.78 -13.21 5.37
C GLY A 609 -15.77 -14.11 6.07
N ILE A 610 -15.69 -13.95 7.38
CA ILE A 610 -14.76 -14.71 8.24
C ILE A 610 -15.51 -15.83 8.97
N ALA A 611 -14.98 -17.05 8.87
CA ALA A 611 -15.51 -18.23 9.54
C ALA A 611 -14.44 -18.91 10.40
N TRP A 612 -14.87 -19.66 11.41
CA TRP A 612 -13.96 -20.42 12.28
C TRP A 612 -14.52 -21.84 12.54
N SER A 613 -13.71 -22.84 12.21
CA SER A 613 -13.93 -24.23 12.60
C SER A 613 -13.05 -24.59 13.80
N HIS A 614 -13.66 -25.03 14.87
CA HIS A 614 -12.92 -25.53 16.04
C HIS A 614 -12.23 -26.85 15.69
N VAL A 615 -10.92 -26.86 15.76
CA VAL A 615 -10.08 -28.04 15.56
C VAL A 615 -9.17 -28.18 16.79
N PRO A 616 -9.45 -29.14 17.70
CA PRO A 616 -8.65 -29.32 18.88
C PRO A 616 -7.18 -29.65 18.53
N ALA A 617 -6.25 -28.92 19.13
CA ALA A 617 -4.83 -29.16 18.93
C ALA A 617 -4.40 -30.44 19.68
N PRO A 618 -3.35 -31.16 19.25
CA PRO A 618 -2.77 -32.26 19.98
C PRO A 618 -2.31 -31.85 21.39
N HIS A 619 -2.51 -32.74 22.36
CA HIS A 619 -2.10 -32.50 23.76
C HIS A 619 -0.60 -32.67 23.98
N THR A 620 0.10 -33.32 23.08
CA THR A 620 1.56 -33.52 23.12
C THR A 620 2.28 -32.56 22.21
N PRO A 621 3.46 -32.05 22.58
CA PRO A 621 4.27 -31.23 21.70
C PRO A 621 4.53 -31.94 20.37
N GLN A 622 4.24 -31.31 19.28
CA GLN A 622 4.51 -31.83 17.96
C GLN A 622 5.86 -31.29 17.47
N PRO A 623 6.72 -32.14 16.90
CA PRO A 623 7.96 -31.68 16.32
C PRO A 623 7.63 -30.71 15.14
N GLU A 624 8.50 -29.75 14.96
CA GLU A 624 8.48 -28.85 13.79
C GLU A 624 7.23 -27.96 13.61
N ASN A 625 6.43 -27.69 14.65
CA ASN A 625 5.19 -26.90 14.55
C ASN A 625 4.23 -27.42 13.47
N ILE A 626 3.93 -28.70 13.48
CA ILE A 626 2.91 -29.35 12.65
C ILE A 626 1.70 -29.68 13.53
N ASN A 627 0.48 -29.36 13.06
CA ASN A 627 -0.76 -29.77 13.68
C ASN A 627 -1.52 -30.73 12.77
N PRO A 628 -1.43 -32.06 12.98
CA PRO A 628 -2.04 -33.06 12.10
C PRO A 628 -3.57 -32.98 12.08
N ASN A 629 -4.19 -32.49 13.17
CA ASN A 629 -5.64 -32.34 13.21
C ASN A 629 -6.12 -31.21 12.30
N GLU A 630 -5.40 -30.08 12.28
CA GLU A 630 -5.69 -28.98 11.33
C GLU A 630 -5.44 -29.42 9.88
N VAL A 631 -4.36 -30.18 9.61
CA VAL A 631 -4.08 -30.73 8.29
C VAL A 631 -5.27 -31.56 7.81
N ARG A 632 -5.71 -32.55 8.62
CA ARG A 632 -6.85 -33.41 8.30
C ARG A 632 -8.13 -32.63 8.05
N ALA A 633 -8.48 -31.72 8.96
CA ALA A 633 -9.69 -30.92 8.83
C ALA A 633 -9.70 -30.04 7.58
N ILE A 634 -8.54 -29.50 7.18
CA ILE A 634 -8.39 -28.72 5.96
C ILE A 634 -8.55 -29.61 4.72
N ILE A 635 -7.96 -30.81 4.70
CA ILE A 635 -8.12 -31.73 3.56
C ILE A 635 -9.56 -32.19 3.42
N GLU A 636 -10.23 -32.61 4.50
CA GLU A 636 -11.63 -32.98 4.50
C GLU A 636 -12.53 -31.84 3.98
N HIS A 637 -12.19 -30.62 4.34
CA HIS A 637 -12.89 -29.44 3.88
C HIS A 637 -12.64 -29.12 2.41
N LEU A 638 -11.40 -29.28 1.92
CA LEU A 638 -11.08 -29.17 0.49
C LEU A 638 -11.80 -30.23 -0.34
N GLU A 639 -11.92 -31.46 0.14
CA GLU A 639 -12.71 -32.53 -0.51
C GLU A 639 -14.18 -32.14 -0.63
N GLU A 640 -14.77 -31.61 0.46
CA GLU A 640 -16.14 -31.13 0.43
C GLU A 640 -16.34 -30.01 -0.58
N LEU A 641 -15.43 -29.02 -0.58
CA LEU A 641 -15.51 -27.85 -1.43
C LEU A 641 -15.28 -28.15 -2.91
N LEU A 642 -14.19 -28.88 -3.24
CA LEU A 642 -13.76 -29.09 -4.61
C LEU A 642 -14.38 -30.31 -5.26
N LEU A 643 -14.57 -31.42 -4.53
CA LEU A 643 -15.09 -32.67 -5.09
C LEU A 643 -16.61 -32.79 -4.97
N LYS A 644 -17.20 -32.42 -3.80
CA LYS A 644 -18.65 -32.56 -3.57
C LYS A 644 -19.44 -31.35 -4.08
N GLU A 645 -19.01 -30.14 -3.73
CA GLU A 645 -19.70 -28.91 -4.16
C GLU A 645 -19.30 -28.47 -5.56
N LYS A 646 -18.18 -28.97 -6.10
CA LYS A 646 -17.58 -28.59 -7.38
C LYS A 646 -17.41 -27.08 -7.51
N TYR A 647 -16.81 -26.49 -6.49
CA TYR A 647 -16.56 -25.05 -6.44
C TYR A 647 -15.54 -24.65 -7.52
N GLU A 648 -15.87 -23.67 -8.34
CA GLU A 648 -15.07 -23.21 -9.48
C GLU A 648 -14.17 -21.98 -9.16
N GLY A 649 -14.18 -21.50 -7.92
CA GLY A 649 -13.32 -20.40 -7.48
C GLY A 649 -11.92 -20.87 -7.06
N THR A 650 -11.07 -19.90 -6.78
CA THR A 650 -9.68 -20.15 -6.36
C THR A 650 -9.56 -20.37 -4.85
N VAL A 651 -8.68 -21.28 -4.44
CA VAL A 651 -8.51 -21.66 -3.02
C VAL A 651 -7.04 -21.61 -2.61
N GLY A 652 -6.75 -21.04 -1.45
CA GLY A 652 -5.42 -21.02 -0.88
C GLY A 652 -5.42 -21.47 0.59
N VAL A 653 -4.35 -22.15 1.00
CA VAL A 653 -4.14 -22.52 2.38
C VAL A 653 -2.94 -21.75 2.92
N ILE A 654 -3.14 -21.06 4.04
CA ILE A 654 -2.11 -20.19 4.63
C ILE A 654 -1.85 -20.61 6.08
N THR A 655 -0.57 -20.65 6.46
CA THR A 655 -0.16 -20.94 7.83
C THR A 655 1.09 -20.13 8.19
N PRO A 656 1.36 -19.83 9.48
CA PRO A 656 2.59 -19.16 9.89
C PRO A 656 3.86 -20.03 9.72
N PHE A 657 3.74 -21.35 9.69
CA PHE A 657 4.88 -22.28 9.79
C PHE A 657 5.14 -23.05 8.48
N ARG A 658 6.42 -23.09 8.07
CA ARG A 658 6.86 -23.77 6.84
C ARG A 658 6.55 -25.27 6.85
N SER A 659 6.80 -25.95 7.97
CA SER A 659 6.56 -27.38 8.09
C SER A 659 5.08 -27.73 7.95
N GLN A 660 4.18 -26.92 8.56
CA GLN A 660 2.75 -27.06 8.39
C GLN A 660 2.33 -26.83 6.92
N ALA A 661 2.85 -25.79 6.29
CA ALA A 661 2.55 -25.52 4.88
C ALA A 661 3.00 -26.66 3.94
N ARG A 662 4.18 -27.21 4.20
CA ARG A 662 4.71 -28.38 3.46
C ARG A 662 3.82 -29.60 3.65
N GLN A 663 3.48 -29.93 4.88
CA GLN A 663 2.64 -31.09 5.18
C GLN A 663 1.27 -30.99 4.49
N ILE A 664 0.62 -29.82 4.59
CA ILE A 664 -0.65 -29.59 3.89
C ILE A 664 -0.44 -29.70 2.37
N GLY A 665 0.65 -29.15 1.83
CA GLY A 665 0.95 -29.23 0.40
C GLY A 665 1.21 -30.65 -0.12
N GLU A 666 1.82 -31.51 0.70
CA GLU A 666 2.01 -32.93 0.40
C GLU A 666 0.68 -33.69 0.39
N GLU A 667 -0.16 -33.45 1.39
CA GLU A 667 -1.51 -34.03 1.46
C GLU A 667 -2.41 -33.56 0.30
N ILE A 668 -2.36 -32.30 -0.08
CA ILE A 668 -3.08 -31.79 -1.26
C ILE A 668 -2.68 -32.58 -2.54
N LYS A 669 -1.38 -32.79 -2.76
CA LYS A 669 -0.89 -33.54 -3.93
C LYS A 669 -1.27 -35.02 -3.91
N SER A 670 -1.48 -35.61 -2.73
CA SER A 670 -1.87 -37.01 -2.61
C SER A 670 -3.39 -37.23 -2.75
N HIS A 671 -4.22 -36.21 -2.47
CA HIS A 671 -5.68 -36.33 -2.48
C HIS A 671 -6.36 -35.75 -3.72
N PHE A 672 -5.70 -34.84 -4.45
CA PHE A 672 -6.31 -34.14 -5.56
C PHE A 672 -5.50 -34.31 -6.86
N GLU A 673 -6.20 -34.43 -7.98
CA GLU A 673 -5.60 -34.50 -9.31
C GLU A 673 -4.97 -33.16 -9.70
N SER A 674 -3.90 -33.22 -10.50
CA SER A 674 -3.14 -32.04 -10.92
C SER A 674 -3.99 -30.98 -11.61
N ASP A 675 -4.92 -31.43 -12.48
CA ASP A 675 -5.82 -30.52 -13.21
C ASP A 675 -6.76 -29.75 -12.27
N LEU A 676 -7.21 -30.40 -11.19
CA LEU A 676 -8.03 -29.75 -10.18
C LEU A 676 -7.22 -28.76 -9.33
N ILE A 677 -5.98 -29.13 -8.98
CA ILE A 677 -5.06 -28.24 -8.26
C ILE A 677 -4.79 -26.98 -9.11
N GLU A 678 -4.54 -27.13 -10.40
CA GLU A 678 -4.27 -26.04 -11.31
C GLU A 678 -5.52 -25.16 -11.52
N SER A 679 -6.67 -25.74 -11.82
CA SER A 679 -7.92 -25.00 -12.06
C SER A 679 -8.39 -24.21 -10.84
N ALA A 680 -8.27 -24.76 -9.62
CA ALA A 680 -8.58 -24.07 -8.36
C ALA A 680 -7.43 -23.15 -7.89
N ALA A 681 -6.32 -23.09 -8.60
CA ALA A 681 -5.09 -22.44 -8.17
C ALA A 681 -4.70 -22.78 -6.71
N LEU A 682 -4.92 -24.07 -6.35
CA LEU A 682 -4.81 -24.56 -4.98
C LEU A 682 -3.34 -24.64 -4.57
N GLN A 683 -3.00 -23.90 -3.54
CA GLN A 683 -1.64 -23.80 -3.01
C GLN A 683 -1.66 -23.73 -1.50
N SER A 684 -0.77 -24.48 -0.84
CA SER A 684 -0.42 -24.30 0.57
C SER A 684 0.89 -23.53 0.70
N SER A 685 0.93 -22.51 1.56
CA SER A 685 2.10 -21.64 1.68
C SER A 685 2.14 -20.94 3.05
N THR A 686 3.32 -20.41 3.40
CA THR A 686 3.41 -19.51 4.56
C THR A 686 2.82 -18.14 4.23
N VAL A 687 2.43 -17.40 5.28
CA VAL A 687 1.93 -16.02 5.15
C VAL A 687 2.89 -15.15 4.33
N ASP A 688 4.19 -15.25 4.64
CA ASP A 688 5.25 -14.47 3.97
C ASP A 688 5.35 -14.83 2.47
N SER A 689 5.22 -16.11 2.11
CA SER A 689 5.29 -16.57 0.72
C SER A 689 4.00 -16.32 -0.08
N PHE A 690 2.87 -16.13 0.62
CA PHE A 690 1.57 -15.84 0.00
C PHE A 690 1.34 -14.34 -0.25
N GLN A 691 2.25 -13.50 0.24
CA GLN A 691 2.15 -12.06 0.05
C GLN A 691 2.12 -11.68 -1.44
N GLY A 692 1.26 -10.72 -1.80
CA GLY A 692 1.02 -10.31 -3.18
C GLY A 692 0.02 -11.19 -3.94
N GLN A 693 -0.35 -12.37 -3.41
CA GLN A 693 -1.36 -13.24 -3.99
C GLN A 693 -2.74 -13.02 -3.35
N GLU A 694 -3.79 -13.51 -3.98
CA GLU A 694 -5.16 -13.49 -3.48
C GLU A 694 -5.92 -14.73 -3.98
N ARG A 695 -6.93 -15.17 -3.23
CA ARG A 695 -7.83 -16.27 -3.59
C ARG A 695 -9.26 -15.93 -3.19
N ASP A 696 -10.21 -16.56 -3.83
CA ASP A 696 -11.61 -16.40 -3.43
C ASP A 696 -11.85 -16.96 -2.04
N VAL A 697 -11.27 -18.12 -1.73
CA VAL A 697 -11.31 -18.74 -0.41
C VAL A 697 -9.90 -18.91 0.16
N ILE A 698 -9.69 -18.46 1.38
CA ILE A 698 -8.49 -18.70 2.15
C ILE A 698 -8.82 -19.59 3.36
N LEU A 699 -8.12 -20.71 3.48
CA LEU A 699 -8.14 -21.57 4.66
C LEU A 699 -6.90 -21.23 5.50
N PHE A 700 -7.12 -20.78 6.72
CA PHE A 700 -6.01 -20.37 7.60
C PHE A 700 -5.80 -21.40 8.72
N SER A 701 -4.59 -21.96 8.80
CA SER A 701 -4.13 -22.87 9.84
C SER A 701 -3.19 -22.15 10.81
N PRO A 702 -3.66 -21.75 12.01
CA PRO A 702 -2.79 -21.11 13.01
C PRO A 702 -1.68 -22.04 13.54
N CYS A 703 -1.93 -23.33 13.54
CA CYS A 703 -1.04 -24.38 14.05
C CYS A 703 -0.60 -24.14 15.52
N LEU A 704 -1.52 -23.66 16.33
CA LEU A 704 -1.28 -23.33 17.73
C LEU A 704 -2.25 -24.07 18.67
N GLY A 705 -1.72 -24.45 19.83
CA GLY A 705 -2.47 -25.13 20.87
C GLY A 705 -1.75 -25.13 22.21
N GLN A 706 -2.31 -25.81 23.21
CA GLN A 706 -1.75 -25.84 24.58
C GLN A 706 -0.33 -26.41 24.63
N ALA A 707 0.02 -27.31 23.72
CA ALA A 707 1.34 -27.92 23.62
C ALA A 707 2.35 -27.14 22.78
N SER A 708 1.95 -25.98 22.22
CA SER A 708 2.83 -25.15 21.43
C SER A 708 4.00 -24.58 22.23
N THR A 709 5.18 -24.50 21.61
CA THR A 709 6.36 -23.96 22.26
C THR A 709 6.23 -22.45 22.48
N SER A 710 6.89 -21.92 23.50
CA SER A 710 6.92 -20.47 23.76
C SER A 710 7.45 -19.68 22.55
N SER A 711 8.38 -20.25 21.78
CA SER A 711 8.91 -19.62 20.56
C SER A 711 7.86 -19.53 19.46
N ALA A 712 7.03 -20.57 19.27
CA ALA A 712 5.94 -20.54 18.28
C ALA A 712 4.88 -19.49 18.64
N LEU A 713 4.49 -19.44 19.92
CA LEU A 713 3.56 -18.44 20.44
C LEU A 713 4.10 -17.02 20.24
N THR A 714 5.34 -16.78 20.64
CA THR A 714 6.01 -15.49 20.48
C THR A 714 6.12 -15.10 19.01
N PHE A 715 6.40 -16.05 18.11
CA PHE A 715 6.51 -15.81 16.69
C PHE A 715 5.21 -15.29 16.08
N VAL A 716 4.07 -15.85 16.44
CA VAL A 716 2.76 -15.40 15.94
C VAL A 716 2.31 -14.12 16.64
N GLN A 717 2.54 -13.99 17.95
CA GLN A 717 2.13 -12.83 18.74
C GLN A 717 2.93 -11.57 18.40
N ARG A 718 4.23 -11.72 18.15
CA ARG A 718 5.14 -10.58 17.93
C ARG A 718 4.81 -9.75 16.71
N ASP A 719 4.27 -10.36 15.65
CA ASP A 719 3.98 -9.68 14.41
C ASP A 719 2.54 -9.95 13.95
N TRP A 720 1.62 -9.16 14.50
CA TRP A 720 0.20 -9.17 14.18
C TRP A 720 -0.09 -8.92 12.68
N ARG A 721 0.86 -8.32 11.95
CA ARG A 721 0.74 -8.06 10.51
C ARG A 721 0.59 -9.34 9.70
N ARG A 722 1.13 -10.46 10.17
CA ARG A 722 0.93 -11.78 9.53
C ARG A 722 -0.53 -12.15 9.46
N LEU A 723 -1.28 -11.89 10.55
CA LEU A 723 -2.71 -12.19 10.57
C LEU A 723 -3.48 -11.25 9.63
N ASN A 724 -3.17 -9.96 9.64
CA ASN A 724 -3.73 -9.01 8.68
C ASN A 724 -3.48 -9.46 7.22
N VAL A 725 -2.25 -9.84 6.90
CA VAL A 725 -1.92 -10.35 5.55
C VAL A 725 -2.70 -11.61 5.24
N ALA A 726 -2.73 -12.60 6.13
CA ALA A 726 -3.43 -13.86 5.89
C ALA A 726 -4.92 -13.66 5.59
N ILE A 727 -5.62 -12.89 6.42
CA ILE A 727 -7.07 -12.67 6.28
C ILE A 727 -7.39 -11.79 5.07
N SER A 728 -6.60 -10.76 4.82
CA SER A 728 -6.81 -9.86 3.68
C SER A 728 -6.50 -10.47 2.31
N ARG A 729 -5.98 -11.71 2.24
CA ARG A 729 -5.81 -12.46 0.98
C ARG A 729 -7.12 -13.05 0.46
N ALA A 730 -8.12 -13.20 1.31
CA ALA A 730 -9.44 -13.73 0.94
C ALA A 730 -10.28 -12.67 0.23
N ARG A 731 -10.92 -13.08 -0.88
CA ARG A 731 -11.92 -12.26 -1.58
C ARG A 731 -13.31 -12.52 -1.03
N ALA A 732 -13.71 -13.78 -0.95
CA ALA A 732 -15.03 -14.19 -0.50
C ALA A 732 -15.04 -14.68 0.95
N VAL A 733 -14.19 -15.65 1.28
CA VAL A 733 -14.21 -16.31 2.59
C VAL A 733 -12.80 -16.48 3.15
N ALA A 734 -12.60 -16.06 4.39
CA ALA A 734 -11.45 -16.42 5.21
C ALA A 734 -11.90 -17.41 6.28
N HIS A 735 -11.55 -18.68 6.14
CA HIS A 735 -11.96 -19.73 7.08
C HIS A 735 -10.77 -20.21 7.91
N VAL A 736 -10.87 -20.06 9.22
CA VAL A 736 -9.84 -20.45 10.18
C VAL A 736 -10.11 -21.85 10.74
N PHE A 737 -9.09 -22.70 10.73
CA PHE A 737 -9.12 -24.03 11.33
C PHE A 737 -8.17 -24.05 12.52
N GLY A 738 -8.69 -23.92 13.74
CA GLY A 738 -7.82 -23.81 14.91
C GLY A 738 -8.53 -24.15 16.22
N ASP A 739 -7.73 -24.36 17.26
CA ASP A 739 -8.20 -24.70 18.61
C ASP A 739 -8.83 -23.47 19.29
N LEU A 740 -10.15 -23.42 19.25
CA LEU A 740 -10.92 -22.32 19.81
C LEU A 740 -10.78 -22.21 21.34
N ASP A 741 -10.70 -23.34 22.02
CA ASP A 741 -10.58 -23.36 23.48
C ASP A 741 -9.22 -22.83 23.95
N PHE A 742 -8.17 -23.08 23.17
CA PHE A 742 -6.85 -22.50 23.39
C PHE A 742 -6.86 -21.00 23.13
N VAL A 743 -7.42 -20.57 21.98
CA VAL A 743 -7.42 -19.17 21.56
C VAL A 743 -8.22 -18.29 22.52
N ARG A 744 -9.37 -18.77 23.03
CA ARG A 744 -10.21 -18.07 24.02
C ARG A 744 -9.52 -17.83 25.38
N LYS A 745 -8.50 -18.63 25.74
CA LYS A 745 -7.67 -18.38 26.92
C LYS A 745 -6.75 -17.17 26.79
N GLY A 746 -6.72 -16.52 25.62
CA GLY A 746 -6.06 -15.23 25.41
C GLY A 746 -4.55 -15.26 25.20
N SER A 747 -3.95 -16.44 24.98
CA SER A 747 -2.50 -16.60 24.80
C SER A 747 -1.97 -15.82 23.57
N VAL A 748 -2.78 -15.61 22.54
CA VAL A 748 -2.49 -14.79 21.36
C VAL A 748 -3.65 -13.84 21.09
N GLN A 749 -3.50 -12.59 21.48
CA GLN A 749 -4.58 -11.61 21.49
C GLN A 749 -5.21 -11.36 20.10
N SER A 750 -4.39 -11.31 19.04
CA SER A 750 -4.89 -11.11 17.67
C SER A 750 -5.78 -12.26 17.18
N LEU A 751 -5.43 -13.52 17.51
CA LEU A 751 -6.26 -14.67 17.20
C LEU A 751 -7.55 -14.71 18.03
N ASN A 752 -7.48 -14.27 19.30
CA ASN A 752 -8.67 -14.18 20.14
C ASN A 752 -9.69 -13.20 19.57
N LYS A 753 -9.25 -12.01 19.13
CA LYS A 753 -10.10 -11.03 18.48
C LYS A 753 -10.71 -11.57 17.18
N LEU A 754 -9.92 -12.26 16.35
CA LEU A 754 -10.40 -12.88 15.11
C LEU A 754 -11.45 -13.97 15.40
N ALA A 755 -11.23 -14.83 16.41
CA ALA A 755 -12.18 -15.84 16.80
C ALA A 755 -13.48 -15.23 17.33
N SER A 756 -13.38 -14.18 18.15
CA SER A 756 -14.56 -13.44 18.65
C SER A 756 -15.36 -12.87 17.49
N TRP A 757 -14.69 -12.22 16.53
CA TRP A 757 -15.33 -11.69 15.33
C TRP A 757 -16.05 -12.76 14.50
N ALA A 758 -15.37 -13.88 14.23
CA ALA A 758 -15.93 -14.98 13.43
C ALA A 758 -17.14 -15.67 14.09
N LEU A 759 -17.22 -15.66 15.43
CA LEU A 759 -18.26 -16.34 16.19
C LEU A 759 -19.45 -15.44 16.55
N GLU A 760 -19.32 -14.12 16.44
CA GLU A 760 -20.46 -13.23 16.61
C GLU A 760 -21.54 -13.58 15.59
N LYS A 761 -22.73 -13.97 16.10
CA LYS A 761 -23.88 -14.26 15.28
C LYS A 761 -24.42 -12.94 14.68
N ARG A 762 -23.81 -12.50 13.60
CA ARG A 762 -24.33 -11.39 12.82
C ARG A 762 -25.54 -11.91 12.03
N LYS A 763 -26.72 -11.40 12.35
CA LYS A 763 -27.90 -11.60 11.52
C LYS A 763 -27.72 -10.73 10.28
N THR A 764 -27.23 -11.32 9.19
CA THR A 764 -27.08 -10.64 7.93
C THR A 764 -28.17 -11.01 6.94
N PRO A 765 -28.83 -10.05 6.32
CA PRO A 765 -29.22 -10.08 4.93
C PRO A 765 -28.31 -9.17 4.11
N ASN A 766 -28.18 -9.35 2.83
CA ASN A 766 -27.34 -8.66 1.83
C ASN A 766 -26.75 -7.32 2.26
N ASP A 767 -25.58 -7.34 2.94
CA ASP A 767 -25.03 -6.22 3.73
C ASP A 767 -24.14 -5.26 2.98
N TYR A 768 -24.16 -5.29 1.68
CA TYR A 768 -23.18 -4.59 0.85
C TYR A 768 -23.45 -3.10 0.66
N VAL A 769 -24.56 -2.60 1.18
CA VAL A 769 -25.00 -1.21 0.97
C VAL A 769 -24.81 -0.32 2.20
N PHE A 770 -24.63 -0.88 3.39
CA PHE A 770 -24.67 -0.13 4.65
C PHE A 770 -23.32 -0.15 5.36
N ASP A 771 -22.91 1.00 5.88
CA ASP A 771 -21.67 1.14 6.64
C ASP A 771 -21.83 0.68 8.10
N SER A 772 -23.06 0.56 8.60
CA SER A 772 -23.34 0.10 9.95
C SER A 772 -24.57 -0.82 10.06
N HIS A 773 -24.61 -1.61 11.15
CA HIS A 773 -25.77 -2.43 11.50
C HIS A 773 -27.05 -1.58 11.70
N TRP A 774 -26.91 -0.38 12.27
CA TRP A 774 -28.00 0.51 12.56
C TRP A 774 -28.59 1.15 11.30
N GLU A 775 -27.77 1.52 10.36
CA GLU A 775 -28.24 1.95 9.03
C GLU A 775 -29.14 0.89 8.41
N ARG A 776 -28.71 -0.34 8.44
CA ARG A 776 -29.48 -1.43 7.88
C ARG A 776 -30.80 -1.70 8.63
N LEU A 777 -30.80 -1.68 9.96
CA LEU A 777 -32.02 -1.79 10.73
C LEU A 777 -33.00 -0.66 10.35
N MET A 778 -32.50 0.55 10.22
CA MET A 778 -33.28 1.72 9.82
C MET A 778 -33.81 1.60 8.39
N TYR A 779 -33.01 1.11 7.45
CA TYR A 779 -33.43 0.84 6.08
C TYR A 779 -34.63 -0.11 6.02
N VAL A 780 -34.49 -1.28 6.66
CA VAL A 780 -35.58 -2.29 6.72
C VAL A 780 -36.81 -1.71 7.42
N PHE A 781 -36.61 -0.95 8.46
CA PHE A 781 -37.71 -0.31 9.21
C PHE A 781 -38.44 0.71 8.34
N LEU A 782 -37.73 1.63 7.68
CA LEU A 782 -38.33 2.65 6.80
C LEU A 782 -39.08 2.02 5.61
N GLN A 783 -38.52 0.97 4.99
CA GLN A 783 -39.20 0.24 3.92
C GLN A 783 -40.52 -0.42 4.43
N LYS A 784 -40.52 -1.05 5.60
CA LYS A 784 -41.70 -1.62 6.22
C LYS A 784 -42.76 -0.56 6.52
N LYS A 785 -42.37 0.69 6.74
CA LYS A 785 -43.26 1.83 6.98
C LYS A 785 -43.67 2.58 5.70
N GLY A 786 -43.31 2.02 4.52
CA GLY A 786 -43.75 2.52 3.21
C GLY A 786 -42.92 3.72 2.70
N LEU A 787 -41.77 4.00 3.28
CA LEU A 787 -40.79 4.96 2.76
C LEU A 787 -39.83 4.25 1.82
N ASP A 788 -39.27 4.99 0.85
CA ASP A 788 -38.28 4.49 -0.12
C ASP A 788 -36.91 5.17 0.11
N PRO A 789 -36.17 4.81 1.15
CA PRO A 789 -34.84 5.34 1.40
C PRO A 789 -33.87 4.87 0.34
N LYS A 790 -33.10 5.79 -0.24
CA LYS A 790 -31.99 5.49 -1.14
C LYS A 790 -30.70 5.44 -0.31
N PRO A 791 -30.20 4.24 0.01
CA PRO A 791 -29.01 4.12 0.84
C PRO A 791 -27.75 4.53 0.07
N GLN A 792 -26.76 5.06 0.78
CA GLN A 792 -25.45 5.40 0.27
C GLN A 792 -25.51 6.32 -0.97
N TYR A 793 -26.44 7.30 -0.93
CA TYR A 793 -26.70 8.18 -2.05
C TYR A 793 -25.56 9.16 -2.25
N GLU A 794 -25.01 9.21 -3.46
CA GLU A 794 -23.89 10.10 -3.78
C GLU A 794 -24.41 11.47 -4.28
N ILE A 795 -23.94 12.55 -3.64
CA ILE A 795 -24.19 13.92 -4.06
C ILE A 795 -23.02 14.82 -3.72
N ALA A 796 -22.61 15.67 -4.67
CA ALA A 796 -21.51 16.62 -4.50
C ALA A 796 -20.22 15.99 -3.95
N GLY A 797 -19.88 14.77 -4.42
CA GLY A 797 -18.72 14.03 -3.95
C GLY A 797 -18.83 13.46 -2.52
N ARG A 798 -20.04 13.47 -1.95
CA ARG A 798 -20.35 12.91 -0.62
C ARG A 798 -21.33 11.76 -0.73
N ARG A 799 -21.26 10.87 0.21
CA ARG A 799 -22.15 9.72 0.34
C ARG A 799 -23.00 9.91 1.58
N LEU A 800 -24.32 9.96 1.40
CA LEU A 800 -25.33 10.07 2.46
C LEU A 800 -25.69 8.67 2.94
N ASP A 801 -25.95 8.48 4.24
CA ASP A 801 -26.44 7.18 4.73
C ASP A 801 -27.76 6.85 4.04
N PHE A 802 -28.69 7.81 4.00
CA PHE A 802 -29.94 7.68 3.25
C PHE A 802 -30.37 9.02 2.64
N ALA A 803 -30.74 8.98 1.37
CA ALA A 803 -31.52 10.05 0.75
C ALA A 803 -33.00 9.66 0.74
N LEU A 804 -33.86 10.55 1.24
CA LEU A 804 -35.31 10.41 1.17
C LEU A 804 -35.89 11.59 0.40
N PHE A 805 -36.89 11.31 -0.41
CA PHE A 805 -37.55 12.31 -1.26
C PHE A 805 -39.01 12.47 -0.85
N GLY A 806 -39.34 13.63 -0.34
CA GLY A 806 -40.69 14.01 0.08
C GLY A 806 -41.54 14.61 -1.04
N LYS A 807 -42.75 15.00 -0.69
CA LYS A 807 -43.64 15.75 -1.60
C LYS A 807 -43.08 17.15 -1.85
N ASN A 808 -43.42 17.76 -2.99
CA ASN A 808 -43.01 19.12 -3.36
C ASN A 808 -41.48 19.30 -3.54
N GLY A 809 -40.74 18.23 -3.87
CA GLY A 809 -39.31 18.32 -4.13
C GLY A 809 -38.43 18.40 -2.87
N ILE A 810 -38.98 18.09 -1.72
CA ILE A 810 -38.21 18.00 -0.45
C ILE A 810 -37.18 16.88 -0.56
N LYS A 811 -35.95 17.19 -0.22
CA LYS A 811 -34.80 16.24 -0.16
C LYS A 811 -34.35 16.17 1.29
N LEU A 812 -34.33 14.97 1.86
CA LEU A 812 -33.90 14.73 3.22
C LEU A 812 -32.68 13.81 3.21
N ASP A 813 -31.59 14.28 3.77
CA ASP A 813 -30.45 13.48 4.16
C ASP A 813 -30.69 12.96 5.58
N LEU A 814 -30.69 11.64 5.73
CA LEU A 814 -30.87 10.99 7.00
C LEU A 814 -29.59 10.25 7.35
N GLU A 815 -28.90 10.71 8.40
CA GLU A 815 -27.62 10.15 8.88
C GLU A 815 -27.82 9.42 10.21
N ILE A 816 -27.08 8.33 10.40
CA ILE A 816 -27.13 7.51 11.63
C ILE A 816 -25.77 7.50 12.30
N ASP A 817 -25.64 8.27 13.35
CA ASP A 817 -24.38 8.58 13.99
C ASP A 817 -24.14 7.71 15.24
N GLY A 818 -23.00 7.03 15.29
CA GLY A 818 -22.50 6.45 16.55
C GLY A 818 -21.78 7.50 17.40
N ARG A 819 -22.14 7.67 18.67
CA ARG A 819 -21.51 8.68 19.54
C ARG A 819 -20.00 8.63 19.55
N TYR A 820 -19.42 7.43 19.59
CA TYR A 820 -17.96 7.25 19.60
C TYR A 820 -17.25 7.85 18.37
N TRP A 821 -17.89 7.83 17.22
CA TRP A 821 -17.28 8.26 15.96
C TRP A 821 -17.56 9.73 15.63
N HIS A 822 -18.67 10.27 16.14
CA HIS A 822 -19.20 11.59 15.76
C HIS A 822 -19.19 12.60 16.92
N THR A 823 -18.66 12.21 18.09
CA THR A 823 -18.43 13.14 19.20
C THR A 823 -16.94 13.41 19.41
N ASP A 824 -16.63 14.60 19.90
CA ASP A 824 -15.33 15.00 20.43
C ASP A 824 -15.15 14.49 21.87
N ILE A 825 -14.02 14.86 22.50
CA ILE A 825 -13.69 14.45 23.87
C ILE A 825 -14.72 15.00 24.89
N ASP A 826 -15.39 16.09 24.57
CA ASP A 826 -16.38 16.76 25.42
C ASP A 826 -17.82 16.27 25.16
N GLY A 827 -18.00 15.30 24.26
CA GLY A 827 -19.30 14.71 23.92
C GLY A 827 -20.12 15.52 22.90
N ASN A 828 -19.55 16.56 22.29
CA ASN A 828 -20.21 17.36 21.27
C ASN A 828 -19.99 16.75 19.88
N ARG A 829 -20.87 17.04 18.91
CA ARG A 829 -20.70 16.61 17.52
C ARG A 829 -19.42 17.18 16.91
N LYS A 830 -18.71 16.34 16.12
CA LYS A 830 -17.49 16.75 15.43
C LYS A 830 -17.78 17.87 14.44
N ARG A 831 -16.85 18.80 14.31
CA ARG A 831 -16.94 19.96 13.40
C ARG A 831 -17.10 19.56 11.94
N SER A 832 -16.48 18.45 11.54
CA SER A 832 -16.65 17.90 10.19
C SER A 832 -18.10 17.56 9.85
N ASP A 833 -18.87 17.08 10.82
CA ASP A 833 -20.25 16.69 10.61
C ASP A 833 -21.18 17.92 10.53
N LEU A 834 -20.95 18.91 11.39
CA LEU A 834 -21.65 20.19 11.32
C LEU A 834 -21.43 20.91 9.99
N TRP A 835 -20.21 20.81 9.49
CA TRP A 835 -19.87 21.35 8.19
C TRP A 835 -20.58 20.60 7.03
N ARG A 836 -20.57 19.27 7.06
CA ARG A 836 -21.28 18.42 6.09
C ARG A 836 -22.77 18.81 6.02
N ASP A 837 -23.40 19.02 7.17
CA ASP A 837 -24.81 19.44 7.26
C ASP A 837 -25.04 20.80 6.59
N HIS A 838 -24.13 21.73 6.76
CA HIS A 838 -24.26 23.07 6.18
C HIS A 838 -24.16 23.03 4.64
N GLN A 839 -23.24 22.25 4.08
CA GLN A 839 -23.14 22.07 2.62
C GLN A 839 -24.42 21.48 2.03
N LEU A 840 -24.94 20.43 2.62
CA LEU A 840 -26.15 19.78 2.15
C LEU A 840 -27.35 20.71 2.21
N LYS A 841 -27.45 21.50 3.29
CA LYS A 841 -28.47 22.55 3.41
C LYS A 841 -28.36 23.61 2.30
N SER A 842 -27.16 24.03 1.94
CA SER A 842 -26.93 24.98 0.83
C SER A 842 -27.35 24.43 -0.54
N LEU A 843 -27.32 23.09 -0.71
CA LEU A 843 -27.80 22.38 -1.89
C LEU A 843 -29.31 22.07 -1.83
N GLY A 844 -30.03 22.62 -0.86
CA GLY A 844 -31.47 22.44 -0.69
C GLY A 844 -31.88 21.13 -0.02
N TRP A 845 -30.95 20.45 0.66
CA TRP A 845 -31.25 19.28 1.46
C TRP A 845 -31.62 19.66 2.88
N ARG A 846 -32.60 18.99 3.45
CA ARG A 846 -32.82 18.94 4.89
C ARG A 846 -31.88 17.86 5.43
N VAL A 847 -31.20 18.09 6.54
CA VAL A 847 -30.30 17.10 7.18
C VAL A 847 -30.90 16.70 8.51
N ARG A 848 -31.13 15.42 8.68
CA ARG A 848 -31.57 14.81 9.93
C ARG A 848 -30.56 13.78 10.40
N ARG A 849 -30.10 13.90 11.62
CA ARG A 849 -29.19 12.97 12.24
C ARG A 849 -29.79 12.38 13.49
N PHE A 850 -29.71 11.07 13.63
CA PHE A 850 -30.07 10.37 14.84
C PHE A 850 -28.88 9.66 15.44
N TRP A 851 -28.75 9.75 16.75
CA TRP A 851 -27.81 8.92 17.46
C TRP A 851 -28.31 7.48 17.54
N VAL A 852 -27.40 6.51 17.49
CA VAL A 852 -27.72 5.08 17.64
C VAL A 852 -28.50 4.81 18.93
N ASP A 853 -28.19 5.49 20.02
CA ASP A 853 -28.90 5.34 21.28
C ASP A 853 -30.32 5.95 21.27
N GLU A 854 -30.61 6.96 20.44
CA GLU A 854 -31.96 7.48 20.23
C GLU A 854 -32.79 6.45 19.45
N LEU A 855 -32.22 5.91 18.37
CA LEU A 855 -32.87 4.86 17.58
C LEU A 855 -33.14 3.58 18.40
N SER A 856 -32.21 3.21 19.27
CA SER A 856 -32.39 2.02 20.12
C SER A 856 -33.48 2.19 21.17
N LYS A 857 -33.78 3.41 21.57
CA LYS A 857 -34.81 3.72 22.57
C LYS A 857 -36.19 3.91 21.97
N ASP A 858 -36.28 4.64 20.85
CA ASP A 858 -37.59 4.98 20.24
C ASP A 858 -37.48 5.19 18.74
N MET A 859 -37.46 4.07 17.99
CA MET A 859 -37.39 4.09 16.54
C MET A 859 -38.69 4.60 15.88
N GLU A 860 -39.86 4.42 16.54
CA GLU A 860 -41.12 4.94 16.04
C GLU A 860 -41.23 6.46 16.20
N GLY A 861 -40.77 7.02 17.30
CA GLY A 861 -40.67 8.46 17.47
C GLY A 861 -39.71 9.14 16.48
N CYS A 862 -38.59 8.45 16.14
CA CYS A 862 -37.69 8.90 15.07
C CYS A 862 -38.40 8.93 13.71
N LEU A 863 -39.26 7.93 13.41
CA LEU A 863 -40.03 7.87 12.18
C LEU A 863 -41.01 9.04 12.04
N ASP A 864 -41.67 9.46 13.13
CA ASP A 864 -42.60 10.59 13.12
C ASP A 864 -41.84 11.90 12.80
N ILE A 865 -40.62 12.06 13.31
CA ILE A 865 -39.75 13.19 12.96
C ILE A 865 -39.38 13.15 11.47
N ILE A 866 -38.97 11.98 10.93
CA ILE A 866 -38.63 11.83 9.51
C ILE A 866 -39.83 12.19 8.62
N LYS A 867 -41.04 11.69 8.94
CA LYS A 867 -42.26 12.03 8.19
C LYS A 867 -42.54 13.54 8.19
N LYS A 868 -42.37 14.18 9.32
CA LYS A 868 -42.53 15.63 9.43
C LYS A 868 -41.49 16.40 8.61
N ASP A 869 -40.27 15.89 8.54
CA ASP A 869 -39.21 16.51 7.73
C ASP A 869 -39.44 16.29 6.23
N LEU A 870 -40.21 15.29 5.82
CA LEU A 870 -40.58 15.00 4.42
C LEU A 870 -41.88 15.73 3.97
N GLU A 871 -42.63 16.32 4.89
CA GLU A 871 -43.79 17.21 4.63
C GLU A 871 -43.35 18.67 4.46
#